data_4a447f657cc6219ce79be1be59ceecff
#
_entry.id   4a447f657cc6219ce79be1be59ceecff
#
_cell.length_a   1.000
_cell.length_b   1.000
_cell.length_c   1.000
_cell.angle_alpha   90.00
_cell.angle_beta   90.00
_cell.angle_gamma   90.00
#
_symmetry.space_group_name_H-M   'P 1'
#
loop_
_entity.id
_entity.type
_entity.pdbx_description
1 polymer ?
#
loop_
_entity_poly.entity_id
_entity_poly.type
_entity_poly.pdbx_seq_one_letter_code
_entity_poly.pdbx_strand_id
1 'polypeptide(L)'
;MMKKIIYKSTAIKAVILLAAFCFLISLWPLRIIKETVESVVPVKESIEPYMVDENATILQSFVAQYDHLADVRIYLMEGGSGEYFYVRLLNEQQVMIAQEKVQITEEMLESPGYVKVLMDVDTEVGKPYYLILQGEGSQVYTACENISQEEAPYMGGLYYGDNGVEGKALIASYDYSMPLRKGKVLLCGGVILAAAALLYGAVFLFYKKDSKKDRLVTVEQAFKAVCNPIAALFLLICIVTICMGKWSVHFLDNSVFMISVLLLGMILFYGINHNRQGQESILTREYLQGHFADLLQSLFLAGAISGCCEYMAGLYDIHHAVAERKEMLWFCLAVIAMFRFKELVNWYNLVYVIGAGAYGYYYYKQQAAALAEQTIKETEIGMHMAVIRNTVFIGILFGLILIHTLIGLWKRKLAKPAYWYAGLVLLFFAAIVVFRNGRWWTVVLAVSFFLFYLTYGMWEHKGRLLTNICRGVVLQFLLATGYCLLHRPYTTYRTARYPHIFHTVTITATYLTMAWCAALVLLLSKLRRSRKLRDSWKELTLFGVVSAYILFTMARTAFLAVGATLLIALIAMSAGKGLKKFGYFCKNLGYMMLAVLVCFPVTFTVQRTVPTLVSDPYMYEFENFRDDTLRGRKLTSADCMRVGRFIDLFSDRVLGIPEGTFDFYGENKRYRETHDSEGNEINTSKAPVGCWEEGPLFASAGSLRPYMLYTSEEEFPVDTQAEDDYSNGRLDIFRSYLEQLNMTGHEEMGALLKDGSIATHAHNIYLQVAYDHGIPVGILFVLVGIATFIKACLYYKKQKDKVAFAGLPLVITVAVGAAGMVEWIFHLSNPCGFLLLLVITPLVFCEENVKYE
;
A
#
# COMPACT_ATOMS: atom_id res chain seq x y z
N MET A 1 -41.89 -13.42 -9.90
CA MET A 1 -40.65 -12.81 -9.33
C MET A 1 -40.87 -11.30 -9.20
N MET A 2 -41.28 -10.83 -8.01
CA MET A 2 -41.56 -9.40 -7.79
C MET A 2 -40.24 -8.61 -7.84
N LYS A 3 -40.04 -7.83 -8.91
CA LYS A 3 -39.02 -6.79 -8.92
C LYS A 3 -39.30 -5.86 -7.73
N LYS A 4 -38.45 -5.88 -6.68
CA LYS A 4 -38.57 -4.88 -5.61
C LYS A 4 -38.24 -3.52 -6.20
N ILE A 5 -39.26 -2.76 -6.42
CA ILE A 5 -39.28 -1.47 -7.03
C ILE A 5 -39.28 -0.47 -5.87
N ILE A 6 -38.27 0.42 -5.84
CA ILE A 6 -38.16 1.50 -4.87
C ILE A 6 -38.84 2.73 -5.47
N TYR A 7 -39.66 3.42 -4.68
CA TYR A 7 -40.22 4.71 -5.09
C TYR A 7 -39.12 5.75 -5.21
N LYS A 8 -39.17 6.62 -6.21
CA LYS A 8 -38.18 7.71 -6.38
C LYS A 8 -38.06 8.56 -5.12
N SER A 9 -39.22 8.89 -4.52
CA SER A 9 -39.28 9.64 -3.27
C SER A 9 -38.51 8.95 -2.14
N THR A 10 -38.66 7.63 -2.00
CA THR A 10 -37.94 6.85 -0.95
C THR A 10 -36.44 6.84 -1.19
N ALA A 11 -35.98 6.71 -2.44
CA ALA A 11 -34.55 6.73 -2.76
C ALA A 11 -33.93 8.09 -2.45
N ILE A 12 -34.56 9.19 -2.88
CA ILE A 12 -34.08 10.55 -2.64
C ILE A 12 -34.04 10.85 -1.13
N LYS A 13 -35.10 10.49 -0.39
CA LYS A 13 -35.16 10.65 1.06
C LYS A 13 -34.03 9.89 1.78
N ALA A 14 -33.79 8.64 1.37
CA ALA A 14 -32.74 7.82 1.96
C ALA A 14 -31.35 8.46 1.75
N VAL A 15 -31.11 9.08 0.60
CA VAL A 15 -29.84 9.75 0.32
C VAL A 15 -29.67 11.03 1.13
N ILE A 16 -30.74 11.85 1.24
CA ILE A 16 -30.71 13.06 2.05
C ILE A 16 -30.36 12.70 3.50
N LEU A 17 -31.01 11.66 4.05
CA LEU A 17 -30.74 11.19 5.41
C LEU A 17 -29.34 10.62 5.58
N LEU A 18 -28.86 9.85 4.60
CA LEU A 18 -27.50 9.28 4.62
C LEU A 18 -26.46 10.40 4.56
N ALA A 19 -26.62 11.36 3.66
CA ALA A 19 -25.73 12.51 3.55
C ALA A 19 -25.69 13.31 4.86
N ALA A 20 -26.87 13.65 5.40
CA ALA A 20 -26.96 14.36 6.69
C ALA A 20 -26.28 13.59 7.82
N PHE A 21 -26.48 12.28 7.91
CA PHE A 21 -25.84 11.40 8.88
C PHE A 21 -24.32 11.41 8.74
N CYS A 22 -23.80 11.30 7.53
CA CYS A 22 -22.37 11.35 7.26
C CYS A 22 -21.76 12.69 7.69
N PHE A 23 -22.41 13.82 7.37
CA PHE A 23 -21.96 15.14 7.78
C PHE A 23 -22.00 15.30 9.31
N LEU A 24 -23.05 14.84 9.97
CA LEU A 24 -23.15 14.91 11.43
C LEU A 24 -22.08 14.07 12.13
N ILE A 25 -21.80 12.87 11.64
CA ILE A 25 -20.72 12.03 12.19
C ILE A 25 -19.35 12.69 12.00
N SER A 26 -19.11 13.36 10.88
CA SER A 26 -17.85 14.06 10.64
C SER A 26 -17.64 15.25 11.58
N LEU A 27 -18.74 15.91 12.00
CA LEU A 27 -18.71 16.95 13.02
C LEU A 27 -18.50 16.39 14.43
N TRP A 28 -19.25 15.34 14.77
CA TRP A 28 -19.21 14.64 16.03
C TRP A 28 -19.81 13.23 15.89
N PRO A 29 -19.21 12.13 16.37
CA PRO A 29 -18.07 12.08 17.31
C PRO A 29 -16.67 12.13 16.65
N LEU A 30 -16.55 11.97 15.32
CA LEU A 30 -15.25 11.83 14.67
C LEU A 30 -14.39 13.10 14.69
N ARG A 31 -14.99 14.29 14.90
CA ARG A 31 -14.30 15.59 15.02
C ARG A 31 -13.27 15.84 13.91
N ILE A 32 -13.54 15.39 12.68
CA ILE A 32 -12.63 15.47 11.55
C ILE A 32 -12.55 16.90 10.99
N ILE A 33 -13.65 17.65 11.11
CA ILE A 33 -13.71 19.03 10.66
C ILE A 33 -13.12 19.91 11.74
N LYS A 34 -12.03 20.60 11.39
CA LYS A 34 -11.25 21.43 12.29
C LYS A 34 -11.44 22.91 11.96
N GLU A 35 -11.25 23.78 12.94
CA GLU A 35 -11.20 25.24 12.80
C GLU A 35 -9.83 25.76 13.23
N THR A 36 -9.36 26.84 12.60
CA THR A 36 -8.14 27.52 13.03
C THR A 36 -8.48 28.59 14.06
N VAL A 37 -7.75 28.58 15.17
CA VAL A 37 -7.81 29.58 16.22
C VAL A 37 -6.45 30.24 16.33
N GLU A 38 -6.45 31.58 16.21
CA GLU A 38 -5.22 32.37 16.20
C GLU A 38 -4.95 32.91 17.63
N SER A 39 -3.72 32.77 18.09
CA SER A 39 -3.18 33.44 19.27
C SER A 39 -2.11 34.41 18.79
N VAL A 40 -2.46 35.70 18.70
CA VAL A 40 -1.65 36.71 18.03
C VAL A 40 -0.95 37.61 19.05
N VAL A 41 0.34 37.80 18.88
CA VAL A 41 1.09 38.90 19.47
C VAL A 41 0.91 40.11 18.55
N PRO A 42 0.18 41.16 18.99
CA PRO A 42 -0.18 42.26 18.11
C PRO A 42 1.04 43.15 17.80
N VAL A 43 1.04 43.69 16.59
CA VAL A 43 2.00 44.73 16.20
C VAL A 43 1.54 46.07 16.80
N LYS A 44 2.41 46.73 17.55
CA LYS A 44 2.20 48.06 18.12
C LYS A 44 3.19 49.07 17.51
N GLU A 45 3.18 50.30 18.00
CA GLU A 45 4.02 51.36 17.48
C GLU A 45 5.52 51.27 17.87
N SER A 46 5.88 50.48 18.89
CA SER A 46 7.22 50.36 19.43
C SER A 46 7.95 49.07 18.98
N ILE A 47 8.00 48.86 17.70
CA ILE A 47 8.64 47.68 17.11
C ILE A 47 10.16 47.79 17.20
N GLU A 48 10.83 46.76 17.77
CA GLU A 48 12.29 46.70 17.78
C GLU A 48 12.76 45.57 16.84
N PRO A 49 13.68 45.86 15.89
CA PRO A 49 14.26 44.86 15.02
C PRO A 49 15.31 44.00 15.73
N TYR A 50 15.25 42.69 15.54
CA TYR A 50 16.26 41.76 15.96
C TYR A 50 16.79 41.00 14.75
N MET A 51 18.14 41.07 14.56
CA MET A 51 18.77 40.32 13.50
C MET A 51 18.92 38.85 13.90
N VAL A 52 18.52 37.97 13.02
CA VAL A 52 18.67 36.52 13.18
C VAL A 52 19.68 36.02 12.16
N ASP A 53 20.78 35.43 12.64
CA ASP A 53 21.81 34.81 11.80
C ASP A 53 22.27 33.46 12.42
N GLU A 54 23.43 32.99 12.01
CA GLU A 54 23.98 31.71 12.50
C GLU A 54 24.33 31.76 14.01
N ASN A 55 24.74 32.93 14.52
CA ASN A 55 25.20 33.14 15.90
C ASN A 55 24.14 33.82 16.77
N ALA A 56 23.31 34.65 16.19
CA ALA A 56 22.25 35.41 16.86
C ALA A 56 20.90 34.75 16.65
N THR A 57 20.56 33.81 17.50
CA THR A 57 19.26 33.08 17.44
C THR A 57 18.22 33.75 18.33
N ILE A 58 16.95 33.66 17.96
CA ILE A 58 15.83 34.03 18.81
C ILE A 58 15.14 32.77 19.32
N LEU A 59 14.98 32.68 20.63
CA LEU A 59 14.19 31.65 21.29
C LEU A 59 13.01 32.33 22.03
N GLN A 60 11.79 31.99 21.64
CA GLN A 60 10.58 32.42 22.30
C GLN A 60 9.89 31.25 22.98
N SER A 61 9.73 31.28 24.29
CA SER A 61 8.88 30.31 24.97
C SER A 61 7.42 30.74 24.94
N PHE A 62 6.51 29.77 24.81
CA PHE A 62 5.07 29.99 24.87
C PHE A 62 4.37 28.76 25.45
N VAL A 63 3.17 28.96 25.99
CA VAL A 63 2.34 27.89 26.52
C VAL A 63 1.26 27.54 25.51
N ALA A 64 1.21 26.27 25.11
CA ALA A 64 0.21 25.81 24.14
C ALA A 64 -1.20 26.02 24.69
N GLN A 65 -2.04 26.69 23.92
CA GLN A 65 -3.43 26.96 24.29
C GLN A 65 -4.40 25.88 23.81
N TYR A 66 -4.03 25.15 22.77
CA TYR A 66 -4.84 24.09 22.17
C TYR A 66 -3.96 22.89 21.82
N ASP A 67 -4.58 21.78 21.47
CA ASP A 67 -3.97 20.46 21.30
C ASP A 67 -3.29 20.21 19.96
N HIS A 68 -3.29 21.18 19.04
CA HIS A 68 -2.61 21.03 17.75
C HIS A 68 -2.20 22.39 17.17
N LEU A 69 -0.89 22.63 17.07
CA LEU A 69 -0.30 23.81 16.45
C LEU A 69 -0.14 23.55 14.94
N ALA A 70 -0.96 24.21 14.14
CA ALA A 70 -0.98 24.04 12.69
C ALA A 70 0.16 24.81 12.00
N ASP A 71 0.27 26.11 12.31
CA ASP A 71 1.31 26.97 11.76
C ASP A 71 1.66 28.11 12.72
N VAL A 72 2.82 28.71 12.48
CA VAL A 72 3.25 29.94 13.14
C VAL A 72 3.50 30.98 12.07
N ARG A 73 2.89 32.16 12.19
CA ARG A 73 3.18 33.29 11.32
C ARG A 73 4.10 34.26 12.05
N ILE A 74 5.31 34.44 11.53
CA ILE A 74 6.36 35.25 12.11
C ILE A 74 6.43 36.57 11.35
N TYR A 75 6.45 37.69 12.06
CA TYR A 75 6.58 38.99 11.42
C TYR A 75 8.06 39.26 11.11
N LEU A 76 8.38 39.40 9.83
CA LEU A 76 9.70 39.80 9.35
C LEU A 76 9.66 41.29 8.96
N MET A 77 10.78 41.97 9.22
CA MET A 77 11.03 43.35 8.82
C MET A 77 11.80 43.38 7.51
N GLU A 78 11.81 44.54 6.87
CA GLU A 78 12.60 44.77 5.67
C GLU A 78 14.11 44.63 5.91
N GLY A 79 14.86 44.17 4.93
CA GLY A 79 16.29 43.97 4.97
C GLY A 79 16.69 42.53 5.25
N GLY A 80 17.97 42.27 5.09
CA GLY A 80 18.58 40.96 5.27
C GLY A 80 19.25 40.41 4.00
N SER A 81 19.72 39.18 4.06
CA SER A 81 20.38 38.50 2.92
C SER A 81 20.40 36.98 3.14
N GLY A 82 20.58 36.24 2.06
CA GLY A 82 20.71 34.79 2.12
C GLY A 82 19.55 34.07 1.47
N GLU A 83 19.59 32.74 1.49
CA GLU A 83 18.62 31.92 0.78
C GLU A 83 17.52 31.38 1.71
N TYR A 84 17.82 31.06 2.98
CA TYR A 84 16.85 30.47 3.89
C TYR A 84 17.22 30.67 5.36
N PHE A 85 16.23 30.52 6.24
CA PHE A 85 16.39 30.43 7.69
C PHE A 85 15.56 29.29 8.26
N TYR A 86 15.93 28.80 9.44
CA TYR A 86 15.22 27.73 10.12
C TYR A 86 14.31 28.23 11.21
N VAL A 87 13.14 27.63 11.31
CA VAL A 87 12.24 27.77 12.44
C VAL A 87 12.04 26.41 13.08
N ARG A 88 12.42 26.29 14.35
CA ARG A 88 12.37 25.04 15.10
C ARG A 88 11.42 25.15 16.25
N LEU A 89 10.74 24.04 16.56
CA LEU A 89 9.85 23.94 17.72
C LEU A 89 10.33 22.82 18.63
N LEU A 90 10.56 23.15 19.91
CA LEU A 90 10.94 22.19 20.94
C LEU A 90 9.80 22.03 21.94
N ASN A 91 9.69 20.83 22.52
CA ASN A 91 8.74 20.53 23.60
C ASN A 91 9.27 20.96 24.99
N GLU A 92 8.52 20.65 26.05
CA GLU A 92 8.86 20.90 27.45
C GLU A 92 10.24 20.34 27.85
N GLN A 93 10.62 19.18 27.27
CA GLN A 93 11.91 18.52 27.51
C GLN A 93 13.03 19.07 26.63
N GLN A 94 12.79 20.14 25.91
CA GLN A 94 13.71 20.74 24.92
C GLN A 94 14.06 19.80 23.75
N VAL A 95 13.25 18.79 23.48
CA VAL A 95 13.39 17.94 22.33
C VAL A 95 12.73 18.60 21.11
N MET A 96 13.43 18.66 20.00
CA MET A 96 12.92 19.20 18.74
C MET A 96 11.80 18.32 18.20
N ILE A 97 10.61 18.89 18.05
CA ILE A 97 9.43 18.19 17.57
C ILE A 97 8.99 18.64 16.17
N ALA A 98 9.47 19.80 15.73
CA ALA A 98 9.29 20.28 14.37
C ALA A 98 10.46 21.17 13.96
N GLN A 99 10.78 21.14 12.68
CA GLN A 99 11.74 22.08 12.06
C GLN A 99 11.22 22.41 10.67
N GLU A 100 11.27 23.68 10.33
CA GLU A 100 10.91 24.18 9.01
C GLU A 100 12.01 25.07 8.47
N LYS A 101 12.39 24.86 7.22
CA LYS A 101 13.35 25.67 6.48
C LYS A 101 12.58 26.65 5.60
N VAL A 102 12.63 27.90 5.94
CA VAL A 102 11.90 28.96 5.26
C VAL A 102 12.77 29.58 4.19
N GLN A 103 12.37 29.47 2.93
CA GLN A 103 13.08 30.10 1.83
C GLN A 103 12.82 31.61 1.85
N ILE A 104 13.90 32.40 1.81
CA ILE A 104 13.85 33.85 1.77
C ILE A 104 13.55 34.27 0.33
N THR A 105 12.45 35.00 0.12
CA THR A 105 12.11 35.59 -1.15
C THR A 105 12.46 37.07 -1.19
N GLU A 106 12.68 37.65 -2.39
CA GLU A 106 12.94 39.09 -2.56
C GLU A 106 11.82 39.92 -1.92
N GLU A 107 10.55 39.49 -2.03
CA GLU A 107 9.41 40.18 -1.43
C GLU A 107 9.50 40.26 0.11
N MET A 108 10.04 39.19 0.77
CA MET A 108 10.25 39.20 2.23
C MET A 108 11.35 40.15 2.68
N LEU A 109 12.31 40.47 1.79
CA LEU A 109 13.41 41.40 2.08
C LEU A 109 13.04 42.86 1.79
N GLU A 110 12.10 43.08 0.89
CA GLU A 110 11.70 44.42 0.45
C GLU A 110 10.57 45.01 1.27
N SER A 111 9.72 44.19 1.88
CA SER A 111 8.57 44.70 2.64
C SER A 111 8.32 43.91 3.91
N PRO A 112 8.02 44.62 5.03
CA PRO A 112 7.70 43.92 6.27
C PRO A 112 6.37 43.17 6.17
N GLY A 113 6.32 41.95 6.74
CA GLY A 113 5.11 41.14 6.66
C GLY A 113 5.19 39.83 7.44
N TYR A 114 4.07 39.15 7.54
CA TYR A 114 4.01 37.84 8.16
C TYR A 114 4.41 36.73 7.22
N VAL A 115 5.38 35.94 7.63
CA VAL A 115 5.80 34.71 6.96
C VAL A 115 5.15 33.52 7.64
N LYS A 116 4.43 32.72 6.88
CA LYS A 116 3.74 31.53 7.37
C LYS A 116 4.70 30.35 7.39
N VAL A 117 4.85 29.74 8.56
CA VAL A 117 5.70 28.56 8.81
C VAL A 117 4.80 27.42 9.28
N LEU A 118 4.73 26.35 8.51
CA LEU A 118 3.89 25.19 8.81
C LEU A 118 4.56 24.32 9.88
N MET A 119 3.90 24.13 11.02
CA MET A 119 4.41 23.29 12.12
C MET A 119 3.74 21.92 12.17
N ASP A 120 2.41 21.90 12.13
CA ASP A 120 1.57 20.69 12.09
C ASP A 120 1.90 19.66 13.17
N VAL A 121 1.97 20.10 14.42
CA VAL A 121 2.40 19.30 15.56
C VAL A 121 1.29 19.23 16.62
N ASP A 122 1.09 18.04 17.20
CA ASP A 122 0.26 17.90 18.37
C ASP A 122 0.96 18.50 19.59
N THR A 123 0.22 19.35 20.30
CA THR A 123 0.68 20.06 21.49
C THR A 123 -0.19 19.70 22.70
N GLU A 124 0.40 19.66 23.88
CA GLU A 124 -0.34 19.47 25.13
C GLU A 124 -0.74 20.82 25.71
N VAL A 125 -2.04 21.03 25.90
CA VAL A 125 -2.57 22.27 26.46
C VAL A 125 -1.98 22.57 27.84
N GLY A 126 -1.50 23.80 28.03
CA GLY A 126 -0.90 24.26 29.27
C GLY A 126 0.59 23.87 29.43
N LYS A 127 1.19 23.20 28.47
CA LYS A 127 2.62 22.88 28.47
C LYS A 127 3.43 23.95 27.75
N PRO A 128 4.66 24.24 28.22
CA PRO A 128 5.56 25.17 27.55
C PRO A 128 6.22 24.54 26.33
N TYR A 129 6.34 25.34 25.28
CA TYR A 129 7.06 25.04 24.04
C TYR A 129 8.03 26.17 23.73
N TYR A 130 9.06 25.88 22.92
CA TYR A 130 10.09 26.84 22.58
C TYR A 130 10.21 26.95 21.07
N LEU A 131 9.96 28.14 20.53
CA LEU A 131 10.14 28.47 19.13
C LEU A 131 11.53 29.08 18.95
N ILE A 132 12.33 28.50 18.07
CA ILE A 132 13.69 28.98 17.76
C ILE A 132 13.76 29.43 16.30
N LEU A 133 14.27 30.65 16.08
CA LEU A 133 14.60 31.17 14.77
C LEU A 133 16.13 31.20 14.64
N GLN A 134 16.67 30.66 13.53
CA GLN A 134 18.10 30.61 13.26
C GLN A 134 18.39 30.80 11.78
N GLY A 135 19.30 31.68 11.43
CA GLY A 135 19.87 31.78 10.08
C GLY A 135 21.03 30.80 9.89
N GLU A 136 21.19 30.26 8.69
CA GLU A 136 22.37 29.48 8.31
C GLU A 136 22.95 30.08 7.02
N GLY A 137 24.04 30.86 7.14
CA GLY A 137 24.58 31.65 6.03
C GLY A 137 23.62 32.76 5.53
N SER A 138 22.63 33.12 6.33
CA SER A 138 21.60 34.11 6.01
C SER A 138 21.38 35.04 7.21
N GLN A 139 20.90 36.25 6.92
CA GLN A 139 20.49 37.24 7.88
C GLN A 139 19.07 37.69 7.60
N VAL A 140 18.17 37.58 8.59
CA VAL A 140 16.80 38.08 8.52
C VAL A 140 16.51 38.94 9.74
N TYR A 141 15.67 39.93 9.56
CA TYR A 141 15.25 40.79 10.66
C TYR A 141 13.84 40.43 11.05
N THR A 142 13.63 40.11 12.33
CA THR A 142 12.30 39.88 12.89
C THR A 142 11.99 40.98 13.92
N ALA A 143 10.75 41.10 14.26
CA ALA A 143 10.28 42.12 15.18
C ALA A 143 9.87 41.57 16.53
N CYS A 144 10.25 42.26 17.59
CA CYS A 144 9.78 42.01 18.96
C CYS A 144 9.04 43.23 19.48
N GLU A 145 8.09 42.98 20.36
CA GLU A 145 7.22 44.02 20.95
C GLU A 145 7.20 43.95 22.47
N ASN A 146 7.05 45.09 23.15
CA ASN A 146 6.83 45.13 24.57
C ASN A 146 5.42 44.60 24.90
N ILE A 147 5.34 43.54 25.64
CA ILE A 147 4.08 42.89 25.99
C ILE A 147 3.98 42.65 27.48
N SER A 148 2.84 43.04 28.04
CA SER A 148 2.49 42.69 29.41
C SER A 148 1.92 41.27 29.47
N GLN A 149 2.08 40.62 30.63
CA GLN A 149 1.50 39.29 30.88
C GLN A 149 -0.03 39.26 30.78
N GLU A 150 -0.68 40.43 30.95
CA GLU A 150 -2.14 40.54 30.79
C GLU A 150 -2.59 40.53 29.33
N GLU A 151 -1.73 41.01 28.40
CA GLU A 151 -2.05 41.10 26.97
C GLU A 151 -1.83 39.78 26.25
N ALA A 152 -0.77 39.00 26.61
CA ALA A 152 -0.50 37.70 26.07
C ALA A 152 -0.05 36.71 27.17
N PRO A 153 -1.00 36.22 27.99
CA PRO A 153 -0.70 35.36 29.14
C PRO A 153 -0.09 34.02 28.79
N TYR A 154 -0.12 33.65 27.50
CA TYR A 154 0.46 32.42 26.98
C TYR A 154 1.93 32.58 26.55
N MET A 155 2.46 33.83 26.51
CA MET A 155 3.84 34.08 26.14
C MET A 155 4.73 33.97 27.37
N GLY A 156 5.85 33.29 27.21
CA GLY A 156 6.91 33.17 28.18
C GLY A 156 8.12 34.05 27.86
N GLY A 157 9.29 33.65 28.33
CA GLY A 157 10.53 34.42 28.14
C GLY A 157 10.98 34.45 26.68
N LEU A 158 11.56 35.60 26.30
CA LEU A 158 12.27 35.79 25.04
C LEU A 158 13.76 35.75 25.32
N TYR A 159 14.53 35.06 24.48
CA TYR A 159 15.99 35.02 24.52
C TYR A 159 16.57 35.39 23.18
N TYR A 160 17.62 36.23 23.17
CA TYR A 160 18.38 36.59 22.01
C TYR A 160 19.84 36.15 22.20
N GLY A 161 20.27 35.15 21.45
CA GLY A 161 21.45 34.39 21.77
C GLY A 161 21.30 33.77 23.18
N ASP A 162 22.31 33.99 24.05
CA ASP A 162 22.30 33.52 25.43
C ASP A 162 21.67 34.50 26.41
N ASN A 163 21.20 35.66 25.98
CA ASN A 163 20.68 36.73 26.83
C ASN A 163 19.15 36.74 26.89
N GLY A 164 18.59 36.67 28.07
CA GLY A 164 17.17 36.88 28.32
C GLY A 164 16.75 38.34 28.08
N VAL A 165 15.66 38.54 27.36
CA VAL A 165 15.09 39.86 27.07
C VAL A 165 13.78 40.01 27.86
N GLU A 166 13.79 40.80 28.92
CA GLU A 166 12.62 40.97 29.81
C GLU A 166 11.53 41.84 29.17
N GLY A 167 10.28 41.44 29.36
CA GLY A 167 9.09 42.22 29.00
C GLY A 167 8.80 42.31 27.50
N LYS A 168 9.51 41.50 26.66
CA LYS A 168 9.31 41.47 25.21
C LYS A 168 8.89 40.08 24.73
N ALA A 169 8.17 40.08 23.61
CA ALA A 169 7.85 38.86 22.88
C ALA A 169 8.03 39.04 21.39
N LEU A 170 8.31 37.96 20.72
CA LEU A 170 8.36 37.88 19.26
C LEU A 170 6.99 38.18 18.67
N ILE A 171 6.91 39.08 17.72
CA ILE A 171 5.68 39.32 16.98
C ILE A 171 5.40 38.13 16.11
N ALA A 172 4.47 37.31 16.55
CA ALA A 172 4.06 36.11 15.86
C ALA A 172 2.58 35.79 16.11
N SER A 173 2.00 35.04 15.21
CA SER A 173 0.67 34.43 15.39
C SER A 173 0.85 32.91 15.47
N TYR A 174 0.35 32.33 16.53
CA TYR A 174 0.32 30.88 16.72
C TYR A 174 -1.06 30.39 16.33
N ASP A 175 -1.12 29.67 15.22
CA ASP A 175 -2.38 29.24 14.63
C ASP A 175 -2.62 27.76 14.95
N TYR A 176 -3.64 27.52 15.77
CA TYR A 176 -3.99 26.17 16.20
C TYR A 176 -5.15 25.60 15.40
N SER A 177 -5.00 24.38 14.94
CA SER A 177 -6.07 23.61 14.27
C SER A 177 -6.76 22.73 15.30
N MET A 178 -7.97 23.07 15.70
CA MET A 178 -8.73 22.34 16.70
C MET A 178 -10.07 21.85 16.16
N PRO A 179 -10.63 20.76 16.71
CA PRO A 179 -12.00 20.38 16.40
C PRO A 179 -12.97 21.53 16.65
N LEU A 180 -14.00 21.63 15.79
CA LEU A 180 -15.01 22.67 15.91
C LEU A 180 -15.53 22.80 17.35
N ARG A 181 -15.58 24.03 17.85
CA ARG A 181 -16.14 24.33 19.20
C ARG A 181 -17.61 23.91 19.28
N LYS A 182 -18.05 23.49 20.47
CA LYS A 182 -19.41 22.99 20.70
C LYS A 182 -20.52 23.89 20.12
N GLY A 183 -20.39 25.22 20.22
CA GLY A 183 -21.34 26.16 19.63
C GLY A 183 -21.40 26.08 18.11
N LYS A 184 -20.25 25.98 17.45
CA LYS A 184 -20.17 25.82 15.97
C LYS A 184 -20.66 24.44 15.52
N VAL A 185 -20.36 23.38 16.27
CA VAL A 185 -20.90 22.02 16.01
C VAL A 185 -22.43 22.04 16.06
N LEU A 186 -23.00 22.66 17.09
CA LEU A 186 -24.46 22.79 17.20
C LEU A 186 -25.06 23.64 16.08
N LEU A 187 -24.41 24.74 15.71
CA LEU A 187 -24.86 25.58 14.60
C LEU A 187 -24.80 24.83 13.25
N CYS A 188 -23.66 24.27 12.91
CA CYS A 188 -23.48 23.49 11.67
C CYS A 188 -24.40 22.28 11.63
N GLY A 189 -24.48 21.53 12.72
CA GLY A 189 -25.40 20.40 12.85
C GLY A 189 -26.85 20.80 12.70
N GLY A 190 -27.25 21.94 13.31
CA GLY A 190 -28.59 22.52 13.15
C GLY A 190 -28.91 22.93 11.71
N VAL A 191 -27.96 23.57 11.01
CA VAL A 191 -28.10 23.92 9.59
C VAL A 191 -28.26 22.67 8.70
N ILE A 192 -27.43 21.66 8.95
CA ILE A 192 -27.51 20.39 8.22
C ILE A 192 -28.85 19.70 8.42
N LEU A 193 -29.31 19.63 9.68
CA LEU A 193 -30.60 19.03 10.01
C LEU A 193 -31.77 19.83 9.41
N ALA A 194 -31.72 21.15 9.47
CA ALA A 194 -32.73 22.02 8.89
C ALA A 194 -32.80 21.86 7.36
N ALA A 195 -31.64 21.87 6.69
CA ALA A 195 -31.56 21.65 5.26
C ALA A 195 -32.07 20.24 4.85
N ALA A 196 -31.69 19.22 5.61
CA ALA A 196 -32.17 17.86 5.38
C ALA A 196 -33.70 17.75 5.59
N ALA A 197 -34.24 18.37 6.62
CA ALA A 197 -35.67 18.40 6.90
C ALA A 197 -36.46 19.15 5.81
N LEU A 198 -35.97 20.30 5.35
CA LEU A 198 -36.56 21.06 4.25
C LEU A 198 -36.56 20.27 2.95
N LEU A 199 -35.43 19.64 2.58
CA LEU A 199 -35.34 18.82 1.38
C LEU A 199 -36.22 17.57 1.46
N TYR A 200 -36.23 16.91 2.64
CA TYR A 200 -37.11 15.77 2.89
C TYR A 200 -38.58 16.16 2.77
N GLY A 201 -38.98 17.30 3.36
CA GLY A 201 -40.31 17.88 3.26
C GLY A 201 -40.69 18.26 1.82
N ALA A 202 -39.75 18.88 1.08
CA ALA A 202 -39.95 19.23 -0.33
C ALA A 202 -40.20 17.98 -1.19
N VAL A 203 -39.40 16.92 -0.97
CA VAL A 203 -39.62 15.63 -1.67
C VAL A 203 -40.98 15.03 -1.32
N PHE A 204 -41.35 15.08 -0.04
CA PHE A 204 -42.69 14.59 0.38
C PHE A 204 -43.82 15.35 -0.28
N LEU A 205 -43.79 16.68 -0.27
CA LEU A 205 -44.82 17.55 -0.87
C LEU A 205 -44.90 17.39 -2.38
N PHE A 206 -43.75 17.32 -3.07
CA PHE A 206 -43.68 17.16 -4.51
C PHE A 206 -44.34 15.87 -4.98
N TYR A 207 -44.05 14.73 -4.34
CA TYR A 207 -44.62 13.45 -4.71
C TYR A 207 -46.02 13.23 -4.16
N LYS A 208 -46.42 13.88 -3.06
CA LYS A 208 -47.81 13.85 -2.58
C LYS A 208 -48.76 14.57 -3.55
N LYS A 209 -48.26 15.67 -4.17
CA LYS A 209 -49.10 16.46 -5.11
C LYS A 209 -49.28 15.76 -6.46
N ASP A 210 -48.34 14.90 -6.84
CA ASP A 210 -48.38 14.15 -8.11
C ASP A 210 -47.85 12.71 -7.95
N SER A 211 -48.71 11.84 -7.43
CA SER A 211 -48.38 10.43 -7.18
C SER A 211 -48.05 9.64 -8.46
N LYS A 212 -48.47 10.12 -9.65
CA LYS A 212 -48.08 9.51 -10.92
C LYS A 212 -46.60 9.73 -11.26
N LYS A 213 -45.97 10.74 -10.70
CA LYS A 213 -44.51 10.98 -10.85
C LYS A 213 -43.65 10.10 -9.93
N ASP A 214 -44.24 9.56 -8.86
CA ASP A 214 -43.54 8.63 -7.94
C ASP A 214 -43.59 7.20 -8.49
N ARG A 215 -43.14 7.03 -9.73
CA ARG A 215 -43.07 5.71 -10.35
C ARG A 215 -41.96 4.90 -9.70
N LEU A 216 -42.29 3.64 -9.53
CA LEU A 216 -41.34 2.60 -9.15
C LEU A 216 -40.14 2.62 -10.10
N VAL A 217 -38.93 2.86 -9.57
CA VAL A 217 -37.68 2.94 -10.33
C VAL A 217 -36.83 1.73 -10.06
N THR A 218 -36.15 1.28 -11.08
CA THR A 218 -35.06 0.33 -10.86
C THR A 218 -33.96 1.01 -10.02
N VAL A 219 -33.21 0.21 -9.27
CA VAL A 219 -32.06 0.73 -8.46
C VAL A 219 -31.10 1.54 -9.32
N GLU A 220 -30.91 1.19 -10.59
CA GLU A 220 -30.11 1.94 -11.55
C GLU A 220 -30.64 3.35 -11.82
N GLN A 221 -31.96 3.48 -11.95
CA GLN A 221 -32.60 4.78 -12.13
C GLN A 221 -32.58 5.61 -10.84
N ALA A 222 -32.74 4.95 -9.68
CA ALA A 222 -32.57 5.61 -8.37
C ALA A 222 -31.15 6.13 -8.18
N PHE A 223 -30.14 5.32 -8.54
CA PHE A 223 -28.74 5.72 -8.49
C PHE A 223 -28.44 6.91 -9.41
N LYS A 224 -28.94 6.88 -10.65
CA LYS A 224 -28.85 8.02 -11.59
C LYS A 224 -29.58 9.26 -11.07
N ALA A 225 -30.70 9.09 -10.38
CA ALA A 225 -31.42 10.21 -9.79
C ALA A 225 -30.66 10.84 -8.62
N VAL A 226 -29.90 10.05 -7.89
CA VAL A 226 -29.06 10.50 -6.77
C VAL A 226 -27.75 11.15 -7.23
N CYS A 227 -27.15 10.59 -8.28
CA CYS A 227 -25.94 11.15 -8.92
C CYS A 227 -26.26 12.33 -9.86
N ASN A 228 -27.35 13.04 -9.61
CA ASN A 228 -27.73 14.18 -10.43
C ASN A 228 -26.95 15.45 -10.00
N PRO A 229 -26.91 16.49 -10.86
CA PRO A 229 -26.22 17.75 -10.55
C PRO A 229 -26.74 18.45 -9.28
N ILE A 230 -28.00 18.23 -8.90
CA ILE A 230 -28.59 18.83 -7.68
C ILE A 230 -27.98 18.23 -6.41
N ALA A 231 -27.80 16.90 -6.36
CA ALA A 231 -27.14 16.24 -5.25
C ALA A 231 -25.64 16.63 -5.17
N ALA A 232 -24.98 16.79 -6.32
CA ALA A 232 -23.61 17.29 -6.39
C ALA A 232 -23.53 18.74 -5.92
N LEU A 233 -24.48 19.60 -6.33
CA LEU A 233 -24.56 20.99 -5.88
C LEU A 233 -24.84 21.07 -4.37
N PHE A 234 -25.76 20.25 -3.85
CA PHE A 234 -26.02 20.16 -2.42
C PHE A 234 -24.77 19.77 -1.64
N LEU A 235 -24.05 18.74 -2.10
CA LEU A 235 -22.78 18.33 -1.53
C LEU A 235 -21.74 19.48 -1.57
N LEU A 236 -21.64 20.15 -2.70
CA LEU A 236 -20.73 21.29 -2.85
C LEU A 236 -21.10 22.43 -1.89
N ILE A 237 -22.40 22.75 -1.77
CA ILE A 237 -22.87 23.77 -0.81
C ILE A 237 -22.52 23.35 0.63
N CYS A 238 -22.73 22.10 1.00
CA CYS A 238 -22.38 21.61 2.33
C CYS A 238 -20.86 21.70 2.57
N ILE A 239 -20.03 21.29 1.60
CA ILE A 239 -18.58 21.41 1.67
C ILE A 239 -18.18 22.86 1.80
N VAL A 240 -18.69 23.74 0.96
CA VAL A 240 -18.37 25.19 0.99
C VAL A 240 -18.83 25.81 2.31
N THR A 241 -20.05 25.51 2.78
CA THR A 241 -20.58 26.04 4.06
C THR A 241 -19.71 25.61 5.25
N ILE A 242 -19.27 24.36 5.23
CA ILE A 242 -18.39 23.82 6.27
C ILE A 242 -17.00 24.44 6.16
N CYS A 243 -16.53 24.72 4.95
CA CYS A 243 -15.18 25.26 4.68
C CYS A 243 -15.10 26.78 4.65
N MET A 244 -16.20 27.54 4.72
CA MET A 244 -16.20 29.01 4.84
C MET A 244 -15.73 29.52 6.21
N GLY A 245 -15.51 28.66 7.19
CA GLY A 245 -14.72 29.01 8.36
C GLY A 245 -13.22 29.05 8.00
N LYS A 246 -12.37 29.66 8.83
CA LYS A 246 -10.90 29.71 8.67
C LYS A 246 -10.26 28.32 8.89
N TRP A 247 -10.64 27.31 8.09
CA TRP A 247 -10.18 25.90 8.23
C TRP A 247 -9.20 25.52 7.14
N SER A 248 -8.41 26.46 6.67
CA SER A 248 -7.65 26.36 5.44
C SER A 248 -6.62 25.23 5.43
N VAL A 249 -6.00 24.91 6.56
CA VAL A 249 -4.89 23.94 6.61
C VAL A 249 -5.34 22.51 6.26
N HIS A 250 -6.58 22.15 6.58
CA HIS A 250 -7.12 20.81 6.33
C HIS A 250 -8.23 20.76 5.28
N PHE A 251 -8.35 21.81 4.47
CA PHE A 251 -9.45 21.92 3.49
C PHE A 251 -9.54 20.74 2.52
N LEU A 252 -8.43 20.39 1.89
CA LEU A 252 -8.37 19.29 0.93
C LEU A 252 -8.70 17.96 1.57
N ASP A 253 -8.15 17.70 2.77
CA ASP A 253 -8.38 16.46 3.50
C ASP A 253 -9.83 16.31 3.92
N ASN A 254 -10.42 17.35 4.49
CA ASN A 254 -11.81 17.37 4.89
C ASN A 254 -12.73 17.16 3.67
N SER A 255 -12.45 17.79 2.54
CA SER A 255 -13.22 17.63 1.31
C SER A 255 -13.13 16.20 0.78
N VAL A 256 -11.92 15.61 0.73
CA VAL A 256 -11.73 14.22 0.28
C VAL A 256 -12.42 13.25 1.22
N PHE A 257 -12.36 13.49 2.55
CA PHE A 257 -13.07 12.67 3.52
C PHE A 257 -14.58 12.69 3.28
N MET A 258 -15.17 13.87 3.11
CA MET A 258 -16.60 14.05 2.88
C MET A 258 -17.06 13.36 1.58
N ILE A 259 -16.31 13.54 0.49
CA ILE A 259 -16.54 12.86 -0.78
C ILE A 259 -16.45 11.34 -0.60
N SER A 260 -15.46 10.86 0.15
CA SER A 260 -15.24 9.44 0.41
C SER A 260 -16.40 8.80 1.15
N VAL A 261 -16.89 9.44 2.20
CA VAL A 261 -18.05 8.94 2.98
C VAL A 261 -19.29 8.87 2.10
N LEU A 262 -19.51 9.89 1.27
CA LEU A 262 -20.64 9.89 0.33
C LEU A 262 -20.53 8.74 -0.68
N LEU A 263 -19.38 8.61 -1.32
CA LEU A 263 -19.14 7.57 -2.33
C LEU A 263 -19.23 6.17 -1.71
N LEU A 264 -18.69 5.97 -0.51
CA LEU A 264 -18.79 4.72 0.23
C LEU A 264 -20.26 4.38 0.51
N GLY A 265 -21.03 5.35 0.99
CA GLY A 265 -22.47 5.19 1.24
C GLY A 265 -23.24 4.81 -0.04
N MET A 266 -22.91 5.44 -1.17
CA MET A 266 -23.51 5.13 -2.47
C MET A 266 -23.15 3.72 -2.95
N ILE A 267 -21.89 3.29 -2.83
CA ILE A 267 -21.45 1.94 -3.20
C ILE A 267 -22.16 0.89 -2.36
N LEU A 268 -22.21 1.09 -1.03
CA LEU A 268 -22.89 0.16 -0.12
C LEU A 268 -24.38 0.09 -0.39
N PHE A 269 -25.04 1.23 -0.57
CA PHE A 269 -26.47 1.28 -0.91
C PHE A 269 -26.76 0.56 -2.21
N TYR A 270 -25.97 0.81 -3.25
CA TYR A 270 -26.08 0.13 -4.53
C TYR A 270 -25.86 -1.38 -4.38
N GLY A 271 -24.83 -1.77 -3.64
CA GLY A 271 -24.49 -3.17 -3.39
C GLY A 271 -25.57 -3.93 -2.64
N ILE A 272 -26.13 -3.35 -1.58
CA ILE A 272 -27.22 -3.95 -0.79
C ILE A 272 -28.45 -4.16 -1.66
N ASN A 273 -28.84 -3.16 -2.44
CA ASN A 273 -30.01 -3.24 -3.30
C ASN A 273 -29.83 -4.21 -4.46
N HIS A 274 -28.65 -4.30 -5.02
CA HIS A 274 -28.34 -5.26 -6.08
C HIS A 274 -28.36 -6.72 -5.59
N ASN A 275 -27.75 -6.98 -4.42
CA ASN A 275 -27.77 -8.33 -3.84
C ASN A 275 -29.17 -8.84 -3.49
N ARG A 276 -30.12 -7.94 -3.17
CA ARG A 276 -31.53 -8.32 -2.94
C ARG A 276 -32.27 -8.77 -4.20
N GLN A 277 -31.72 -8.56 -5.39
CA GLN A 277 -32.38 -8.86 -6.67
C GLN A 277 -32.11 -10.29 -7.20
N GLY A 278 -31.65 -11.23 -6.39
CA GLY A 278 -31.71 -12.66 -6.72
C GLY A 278 -30.40 -13.28 -7.23
N GLN A 279 -29.24 -12.83 -6.79
CA GLN A 279 -28.04 -13.66 -6.87
C GLN A 279 -28.03 -14.69 -5.73
N GLU A 280 -27.79 -15.94 -6.09
CA GLU A 280 -27.53 -17.01 -5.10
C GLU A 280 -26.40 -16.56 -4.17
N SER A 281 -26.68 -16.54 -2.88
CA SER A 281 -25.67 -16.20 -1.89
C SER A 281 -24.62 -17.31 -1.86
N ILE A 282 -23.34 -16.94 -1.93
CA ILE A 282 -22.21 -17.88 -1.74
C ILE A 282 -22.29 -18.60 -0.38
N LEU A 283 -23.06 -18.05 0.56
CA LEU A 283 -23.28 -18.61 1.90
C LEU A 283 -24.46 -19.60 2.00
N THR A 284 -25.08 -19.98 0.88
CA THR A 284 -26.10 -21.04 0.93
C THR A 284 -25.43 -22.38 1.22
N ARG A 285 -26.07 -23.18 2.07
CA ARG A 285 -25.59 -24.53 2.42
C ARG A 285 -25.36 -25.40 1.19
N GLU A 286 -26.21 -25.31 0.19
CA GLU A 286 -26.12 -26.06 -1.08
C GLU A 286 -24.86 -25.65 -1.87
N TYR A 287 -24.57 -24.33 -1.97
CA TYR A 287 -23.37 -23.85 -2.65
C TYR A 287 -22.12 -24.31 -1.91
N LEU A 288 -22.07 -24.17 -0.57
CA LEU A 288 -20.94 -24.60 0.24
C LEU A 288 -20.68 -26.10 0.11
N GLN A 289 -21.72 -26.94 0.12
CA GLN A 289 -21.58 -28.39 -0.04
C GLN A 289 -21.07 -28.78 -1.44
N GLY A 290 -21.57 -28.11 -2.50
CA GLY A 290 -21.17 -28.41 -3.89
C GLY A 290 -19.76 -27.91 -4.26
N HIS A 291 -19.24 -26.90 -3.55
CA HIS A 291 -17.97 -26.24 -3.87
C HIS A 291 -16.95 -26.32 -2.72
N PHE A 292 -17.15 -27.17 -1.73
CA PHE A 292 -16.32 -27.24 -0.54
C PHE A 292 -14.83 -27.48 -0.87
N ALA A 293 -14.53 -28.43 -1.75
CA ALA A 293 -13.15 -28.73 -2.15
C ALA A 293 -12.48 -27.54 -2.88
N ASP A 294 -13.24 -26.83 -3.72
CA ASP A 294 -12.76 -25.66 -4.45
C ASP A 294 -12.50 -24.48 -3.51
N LEU A 295 -13.39 -24.26 -2.53
CA LEU A 295 -13.22 -23.21 -1.51
C LEU A 295 -12.02 -23.51 -0.61
N LEU A 296 -11.86 -24.79 -0.23
CA LEU A 296 -10.73 -25.23 0.58
C LEU A 296 -9.41 -25.08 -0.18
N GLN A 297 -9.37 -25.45 -1.47
CA GLN A 297 -8.20 -25.23 -2.31
C GLN A 297 -7.87 -23.74 -2.45
N SER A 298 -8.90 -22.90 -2.64
CA SER A 298 -8.70 -21.43 -2.70
C SER A 298 -8.13 -20.85 -1.40
N LEU A 299 -8.60 -21.36 -0.24
CA LEU A 299 -8.07 -20.99 1.08
C LEU A 299 -6.60 -21.41 1.23
N PHE A 300 -6.25 -22.63 0.84
CA PHE A 300 -4.88 -23.13 0.92
C PHE A 300 -3.95 -22.38 -0.04
N LEU A 301 -4.43 -22.01 -1.23
CA LEU A 301 -3.68 -21.14 -2.15
C LEU A 301 -3.48 -19.73 -1.57
N ALA A 302 -4.50 -19.17 -0.91
CA ALA A 302 -4.35 -17.91 -0.19
C ALA A 302 -3.30 -18.02 0.92
N GLY A 303 -3.30 -19.13 1.68
CA GLY A 303 -2.29 -19.45 2.68
C GLY A 303 -0.88 -19.55 2.08
N ALA A 304 -0.71 -20.21 0.93
CA ALA A 304 0.57 -20.33 0.25
C ALA A 304 1.11 -18.96 -0.19
N ILE A 305 0.25 -18.11 -0.79
CA ILE A 305 0.61 -16.75 -1.16
C ILE A 305 0.95 -15.90 0.08
N SER A 306 0.19 -16.06 1.18
CA SER A 306 0.50 -15.39 2.45
C SER A 306 1.86 -15.82 2.99
N GLY A 307 2.21 -17.11 2.91
CA GLY A 307 3.53 -17.61 3.29
C GLY A 307 4.66 -17.00 2.43
N CYS A 308 4.44 -16.87 1.12
CA CYS A 308 5.38 -16.14 0.25
C CYS A 308 5.51 -14.66 0.68
N CYS A 309 4.40 -13.99 0.98
CA CYS A 309 4.43 -12.60 1.44
C CYS A 309 5.15 -12.45 2.78
N GLU A 310 4.94 -13.36 3.71
CA GLU A 310 5.63 -13.39 5.01
C GLU A 310 7.14 -13.59 4.83
N TYR A 311 7.56 -14.51 3.96
CA TYR A 311 8.96 -14.68 3.60
C TYR A 311 9.56 -13.40 3.02
N MET A 312 8.88 -12.76 2.07
CA MET A 312 9.36 -11.52 1.45
C MET A 312 9.39 -10.34 2.43
N ALA A 313 8.45 -10.27 3.38
CA ALA A 313 8.47 -9.26 4.44
C ALA A 313 9.63 -9.48 5.41
N GLY A 314 9.96 -10.73 5.71
CA GLY A 314 11.04 -11.12 6.61
C GLY A 314 12.45 -11.11 6.00
N LEU A 315 12.61 -10.83 4.69
CA LEU A 315 13.94 -10.84 4.05
C LEU A 315 14.94 -9.84 4.66
N TYR A 316 14.46 -8.78 5.28
CA TYR A 316 15.29 -7.79 5.96
C TYR A 316 15.50 -8.10 7.45
N ASP A 317 14.81 -9.11 7.96
CA ASP A 317 14.99 -9.63 9.31
C ASP A 317 15.58 -11.03 9.19
N ILE A 318 16.88 -11.17 9.49
CA ILE A 318 17.63 -12.41 9.35
C ILE A 318 16.96 -13.58 10.08
N HIS A 319 16.27 -13.30 11.18
CA HIS A 319 15.58 -14.31 11.96
C HIS A 319 14.30 -14.83 11.30
N HIS A 320 13.59 -13.99 10.54
CA HIS A 320 12.40 -14.39 9.78
C HIS A 320 12.74 -14.97 8.40
N ALA A 321 13.86 -14.56 7.80
CA ALA A 321 14.34 -15.11 6.51
C ALA A 321 14.71 -16.61 6.57
N VAL A 322 14.90 -17.17 7.76
CA VAL A 322 15.08 -18.63 7.96
C VAL A 322 13.78 -19.40 7.71
N ALA A 323 12.85 -18.72 7.08
CA ALA A 323 11.72 -19.30 6.39
C ALA A 323 11.05 -20.46 7.13
N GLU A 324 10.03 -20.19 7.87
CA GLU A 324 9.18 -21.23 8.44
C GLU A 324 8.56 -22.14 7.36
N ARG A 325 8.85 -21.88 6.08
CA ARG A 325 8.39 -22.65 4.89
C ARG A 325 6.88 -22.81 4.85
N LYS A 326 6.16 -21.84 5.36
CA LYS A 326 4.69 -21.86 5.40
C LYS A 326 4.08 -21.92 4.01
N GLU A 327 4.71 -21.27 3.02
CA GLU A 327 4.29 -21.29 1.62
C GLU A 327 4.22 -22.71 1.06
N MET A 328 5.23 -23.54 1.36
CA MET A 328 5.29 -24.93 0.90
C MET A 328 4.29 -25.82 1.63
N LEU A 329 4.08 -25.58 2.92
CA LEU A 329 3.08 -26.33 3.70
C LEU A 329 1.67 -26.11 3.12
N TRP A 330 1.28 -24.84 2.92
CA TRP A 330 -0.02 -24.50 2.34
C TRP A 330 -0.16 -24.94 0.89
N PHE A 331 0.93 -24.88 0.11
CA PHE A 331 0.96 -25.38 -1.25
C PHE A 331 0.69 -26.90 -1.30
N CYS A 332 1.36 -27.69 -0.47
CA CYS A 332 1.09 -29.13 -0.38
C CYS A 332 -0.37 -29.42 -0.02
N LEU A 333 -0.96 -28.66 0.91
CA LEU A 333 -2.38 -28.76 1.24
C LEU A 333 -3.29 -28.41 0.05
N ALA A 334 -2.95 -27.38 -0.73
CA ALA A 334 -3.68 -27.02 -1.95
C ALA A 334 -3.61 -28.11 -3.02
N VAL A 335 -2.48 -28.82 -3.12
CA VAL A 335 -2.33 -29.99 -4.02
C VAL A 335 -3.13 -31.18 -3.51
N ILE A 336 -3.11 -31.44 -2.21
CA ILE A 336 -3.90 -32.53 -1.60
C ILE A 336 -5.40 -32.31 -1.78
N ALA A 337 -5.88 -31.06 -1.77
CA ALA A 337 -7.28 -30.73 -2.04
C ALA A 337 -7.73 -31.12 -3.48
N MET A 338 -6.82 -31.45 -4.38
CA MET A 338 -7.13 -31.99 -5.72
C MET A 338 -7.52 -33.46 -5.70
N PHE A 339 -7.17 -34.21 -4.66
CA PHE A 339 -7.53 -35.61 -4.51
C PHE A 339 -8.91 -35.75 -3.88
N ARG A 340 -9.62 -36.82 -4.26
CA ARG A 340 -10.89 -37.15 -3.60
C ARG A 340 -10.64 -37.62 -2.18
N PHE A 341 -11.47 -37.21 -1.24
CA PHE A 341 -11.38 -37.63 0.17
C PHE A 341 -11.33 -39.17 0.33
N LYS A 342 -12.12 -39.88 -0.45
CA LYS A 342 -12.11 -41.36 -0.47
C LYS A 342 -10.78 -41.96 -0.95
N GLU A 343 -10.02 -41.26 -1.77
CA GLU A 343 -8.70 -41.68 -2.23
C GLU A 343 -7.64 -41.46 -1.14
N LEU A 344 -7.82 -40.46 -0.30
CA LEU A 344 -6.92 -40.14 0.81
C LEU A 344 -7.11 -41.08 2.01
N VAL A 345 -8.34 -41.48 2.30
CA VAL A 345 -8.67 -42.36 3.43
C VAL A 345 -8.62 -43.83 2.99
N ASN A 346 -7.44 -44.42 3.07
CA ASN A 346 -7.18 -45.83 2.79
C ASN A 346 -6.06 -46.37 3.71
N TRP A 347 -5.92 -47.68 3.79
CA TRP A 347 -5.01 -48.31 4.74
C TRP A 347 -3.53 -48.00 4.47
N TYR A 348 -3.10 -47.95 3.22
CA TYR A 348 -1.70 -47.67 2.89
C TYR A 348 -1.29 -46.22 3.20
N ASN A 349 -2.20 -45.25 3.01
CA ASN A 349 -1.96 -43.87 3.46
C ASN A 349 -1.90 -43.80 4.99
N LEU A 350 -2.76 -44.56 5.69
CA LEU A 350 -2.73 -44.58 7.13
C LEU A 350 -1.38 -45.12 7.65
N VAL A 351 -0.92 -46.24 7.08
CA VAL A 351 0.39 -46.84 7.42
C VAL A 351 1.53 -45.87 7.11
N TYR A 352 1.47 -45.20 5.94
CA TYR A 352 2.46 -44.19 5.59
C TYR A 352 2.46 -43.02 6.58
N VAL A 353 1.29 -42.41 6.88
CA VAL A 353 1.17 -41.26 7.79
C VAL A 353 1.65 -41.65 9.21
N ILE A 354 1.31 -42.82 9.70
CA ILE A 354 1.78 -43.30 11.00
C ILE A 354 3.31 -43.47 11.00
N GLY A 355 3.87 -44.13 9.99
CA GLY A 355 5.31 -44.36 9.87
C GLY A 355 6.10 -43.05 9.68
N ALA A 356 5.66 -42.22 8.77
CA ALA A 356 6.27 -40.92 8.52
C ALA A 356 6.10 -39.97 9.72
N GLY A 357 4.97 -40.02 10.40
CA GLY A 357 4.72 -39.25 11.62
C GLY A 357 5.60 -39.67 12.78
N ALA A 358 5.77 -40.99 12.98
CA ALA A 358 6.69 -41.54 14.00
C ALA A 358 8.14 -41.16 13.73
N TYR A 359 8.59 -41.27 12.47
CA TYR A 359 9.94 -40.83 12.05
C TYR A 359 10.11 -39.33 12.22
N GLY A 360 9.11 -38.54 11.78
CA GLY A 360 9.13 -37.09 11.91
C GLY A 360 9.16 -36.61 13.36
N TYR A 361 8.43 -37.29 14.26
CA TYR A 361 8.50 -37.04 15.71
C TYR A 361 9.87 -37.36 16.28
N TYR A 362 10.46 -38.49 15.89
CA TYR A 362 11.82 -38.83 16.28
C TYR A 362 12.84 -37.80 15.81
N TYR A 363 12.76 -37.40 14.52
CA TYR A 363 13.61 -36.37 13.95
C TYR A 363 13.44 -35.03 14.67
N TYR A 364 12.19 -34.64 14.94
CA TYR A 364 11.89 -33.41 15.68
C TYR A 364 12.52 -33.40 17.08
N LYS A 365 12.41 -34.52 17.81
CA LYS A 365 13.03 -34.68 19.12
C LYS A 365 14.56 -34.61 19.09
N GLN A 366 15.17 -35.26 18.11
CA GLN A 366 16.62 -35.24 17.91
C GLN A 366 17.13 -33.81 17.63
N GLN A 367 16.43 -33.06 16.77
CA GLN A 367 16.79 -31.68 16.47
C GLN A 367 16.55 -30.75 17.67
N ALA A 368 15.48 -30.97 18.45
CA ALA A 368 15.24 -30.21 19.67
C ALA A 368 16.34 -30.41 20.70
N ALA A 369 16.85 -31.66 20.86
CA ALA A 369 17.98 -31.92 21.73
C ALA A 369 19.27 -31.25 21.25
N ALA A 370 19.56 -31.32 19.94
CA ALA A 370 20.73 -30.67 19.34
C ALA A 370 20.69 -29.15 19.46
N LEU A 371 19.52 -28.53 19.37
CA LEU A 371 19.35 -27.08 19.55
C LEU A 371 19.48 -26.64 21.01
N ALA A 372 19.05 -27.51 21.96
CA ALA A 372 19.18 -27.23 23.39
C ALA A 372 20.64 -27.22 23.86
N GLU A 373 21.55 -27.87 23.14
CA GLU A 373 23.00 -27.88 23.40
C GLU A 373 23.72 -26.66 22.84
N GLN A 374 23.06 -25.87 21.99
CA GLN A 374 23.65 -24.68 21.38
C GLN A 374 23.34 -23.43 22.22
N THR A 375 24.31 -22.53 22.32
CA THR A 375 24.18 -21.23 22.99
C THR A 375 23.36 -20.23 22.13
N ILE A 376 22.12 -20.58 21.80
CA ILE A 376 21.21 -19.77 20.97
C ILE A 376 20.16 -19.12 21.88
N LYS A 377 19.69 -17.92 21.55
CA LYS A 377 18.60 -17.26 22.31
C LYS A 377 17.31 -18.09 22.25
N GLU A 378 16.56 -18.12 23.33
CA GLU A 378 15.33 -18.90 23.45
C GLU A 378 14.30 -18.57 22.32
N THR A 379 14.24 -17.33 21.89
CA THR A 379 13.42 -16.88 20.77
C THR A 379 13.83 -17.51 19.43
N GLU A 380 15.12 -17.67 19.20
CA GLU A 380 15.68 -18.29 17.98
C GLU A 380 15.45 -19.79 17.97
N ILE A 381 15.53 -20.45 19.14
CA ILE A 381 15.20 -21.87 19.29
C ILE A 381 13.75 -22.12 18.85
N GLY A 382 12.81 -21.26 19.28
CA GLY A 382 11.40 -21.37 18.90
C GLY A 382 11.19 -21.32 17.38
N MET A 383 11.89 -20.39 16.68
CA MET A 383 11.84 -20.27 15.23
C MET A 383 12.44 -21.49 14.51
N HIS A 384 13.60 -21.96 14.93
CA HIS A 384 14.21 -23.18 14.37
C HIS A 384 13.31 -24.40 14.54
N MET A 385 12.67 -24.54 15.70
CA MET A 385 11.72 -25.61 15.96
C MET A 385 10.47 -25.51 15.08
N ALA A 386 9.98 -24.30 14.78
CA ALA A 386 8.90 -24.10 13.84
C ALA A 386 9.27 -24.53 12.41
N VAL A 387 10.48 -24.21 11.95
CA VAL A 387 11.01 -24.66 10.65
C VAL A 387 11.07 -26.19 10.58
N ILE A 388 11.61 -26.83 11.61
CA ILE A 388 11.74 -28.30 11.66
C ILE A 388 10.35 -28.94 11.66
N ARG A 389 9.43 -28.45 12.48
CA ARG A 389 8.04 -28.91 12.53
C ARG A 389 7.36 -28.82 11.16
N ASN A 390 7.43 -27.64 10.52
CA ASN A 390 6.82 -27.44 9.22
C ASN A 390 7.48 -28.32 8.15
N THR A 391 8.79 -28.49 8.19
CA THR A 391 9.52 -29.40 7.29
C THR A 391 9.04 -30.86 7.42
N VAL A 392 8.81 -31.34 8.64
CA VAL A 392 8.24 -32.67 8.89
C VAL A 392 6.84 -32.81 8.28
N PHE A 393 5.96 -31.81 8.50
CA PHE A 393 4.63 -31.83 7.91
C PHE A 393 4.69 -31.74 6.38
N ILE A 394 5.53 -30.90 5.80
CA ILE A 394 5.74 -30.83 4.34
C ILE A 394 6.20 -32.17 3.80
N GLY A 395 7.14 -32.85 4.46
CA GLY A 395 7.61 -34.17 4.07
C GLY A 395 6.49 -35.22 4.06
N ILE A 396 5.64 -35.26 5.09
CA ILE A 396 4.48 -36.14 5.15
C ILE A 396 3.49 -35.88 4.03
N LEU A 397 3.12 -34.59 3.81
CA LEU A 397 2.18 -34.20 2.76
C LEU A 397 2.75 -34.47 1.37
N PHE A 398 4.03 -34.16 1.16
CA PHE A 398 4.72 -34.39 -0.11
C PHE A 398 4.77 -35.89 -0.46
N GLY A 399 5.05 -36.78 0.49
CA GLY A 399 5.01 -38.19 0.28
C GLY A 399 3.61 -38.74 -0.07
N LEU A 400 2.55 -38.19 0.58
CA LEU A 400 1.16 -38.52 0.18
C LEU A 400 0.89 -38.10 -1.27
N ILE A 401 1.29 -36.88 -1.67
CA ILE A 401 1.14 -36.40 -3.04
C ILE A 401 1.90 -37.31 -4.01
N LEU A 402 3.13 -37.71 -3.66
CA LEU A 402 3.96 -38.57 -4.50
C LEU A 402 3.32 -39.96 -4.67
N ILE A 403 2.86 -40.58 -3.58
CA ILE A 403 2.18 -41.88 -3.62
C ILE A 403 0.97 -41.85 -4.57
N HIS A 404 0.10 -40.87 -4.40
CA HIS A 404 -1.09 -40.72 -5.24
C HIS A 404 -0.77 -40.38 -6.69
N THR A 405 0.27 -39.55 -6.93
CA THR A 405 0.76 -39.26 -8.27
C THR A 405 1.28 -40.51 -8.96
N LEU A 406 2.08 -41.34 -8.29
CA LEU A 406 2.60 -42.58 -8.82
C LEU A 406 1.47 -43.60 -9.12
N ILE A 407 0.52 -43.75 -8.22
CA ILE A 407 -0.68 -44.58 -8.45
C ILE A 407 -1.48 -44.05 -9.67
N GLY A 408 -1.64 -42.76 -9.79
CA GLY A 408 -2.34 -42.14 -10.92
C GLY A 408 -1.61 -42.38 -12.25
N LEU A 409 -0.29 -42.28 -12.26
CA LEU A 409 0.54 -42.57 -13.44
C LEU A 409 0.45 -44.04 -13.80
N TRP A 410 0.52 -44.95 -12.83
CA TRP A 410 0.36 -46.38 -13.08
C TRP A 410 -1.01 -46.71 -13.69
N LYS A 411 -2.05 -46.05 -13.20
CA LYS A 411 -3.43 -46.20 -13.76
C LYS A 411 -3.62 -45.43 -15.09
N ARG A 412 -2.58 -44.86 -15.66
CA ARG A 412 -2.57 -44.10 -16.93
C ARG A 412 -3.62 -42.97 -16.98
N LYS A 413 -3.83 -42.27 -15.86
CA LYS A 413 -4.79 -41.15 -15.78
C LYS A 413 -4.26 -39.82 -16.29
N LEU A 414 -2.99 -39.75 -16.66
CA LEU A 414 -2.37 -38.51 -17.08
C LEU A 414 -2.95 -37.99 -18.41
N ALA A 415 -3.39 -36.74 -18.43
CA ALA A 415 -3.79 -36.05 -19.65
C ALA A 415 -2.60 -35.90 -20.63
N LYS A 416 -2.89 -35.84 -21.92
CA LYS A 416 -1.88 -35.69 -22.96
C LYS A 416 -1.16 -34.34 -22.79
N PRO A 417 0.18 -34.34 -22.59
CA PRO A 417 0.92 -33.10 -22.49
C PRO A 417 1.03 -32.37 -23.84
N ALA A 418 1.17 -31.06 -23.79
CA ALA A 418 1.53 -30.24 -24.94
C ALA A 418 3.05 -30.38 -25.16
N TYR A 419 3.48 -31.42 -25.84
CA TYR A 419 4.87 -31.92 -25.86
C TYR A 419 5.93 -30.84 -26.02
N TRP A 420 5.76 -29.95 -27.01
CA TRP A 420 6.75 -28.90 -27.28
C TRP A 420 6.89 -27.93 -26.09
N TYR A 421 5.77 -27.48 -25.50
CA TYR A 421 5.79 -26.55 -24.39
C TYR A 421 6.17 -27.22 -23.07
N ALA A 422 5.56 -28.38 -22.80
CA ALA A 422 5.90 -29.18 -21.62
C ALA A 422 7.38 -29.58 -21.63
N GLY A 423 7.92 -29.96 -22.80
CA GLY A 423 9.33 -30.30 -22.98
C GLY A 423 10.26 -29.09 -22.71
N LEU A 424 9.87 -27.90 -23.18
CA LEU A 424 10.63 -26.68 -22.93
C LEU A 424 10.64 -26.28 -21.44
N VAL A 425 9.49 -26.38 -20.75
CA VAL A 425 9.40 -26.13 -19.31
C VAL A 425 10.21 -27.15 -18.52
N LEU A 426 10.15 -28.43 -18.91
CA LEU A 426 10.92 -29.50 -18.27
C LEU A 426 12.43 -29.30 -18.47
N LEU A 427 12.84 -28.92 -19.69
CA LEU A 427 14.24 -28.57 -19.99
C LEU A 427 14.73 -27.43 -19.12
N PHE A 428 13.89 -26.39 -18.93
CA PHE A 428 14.21 -25.28 -18.04
C PHE A 428 14.36 -25.73 -16.58
N PHE A 429 13.44 -26.56 -16.06
CA PHE A 429 13.56 -27.11 -14.72
C PHE A 429 14.82 -27.94 -14.55
N ALA A 430 15.14 -28.79 -15.53
CA ALA A 430 16.38 -29.56 -15.52
C ALA A 430 17.63 -28.65 -15.53
N ALA A 431 17.62 -27.60 -16.34
CA ALA A 431 18.74 -26.68 -16.46
C ALA A 431 18.99 -25.91 -15.13
N ILE A 432 17.97 -25.36 -14.48
CA ILE A 432 18.14 -24.66 -13.19
C ILE A 432 18.54 -25.60 -12.04
N VAL A 433 18.23 -26.89 -12.13
CA VAL A 433 18.68 -27.92 -11.17
C VAL A 433 20.15 -28.29 -11.42
N VAL A 434 20.54 -28.47 -12.67
CA VAL A 434 21.93 -28.80 -13.04
C VAL A 434 22.87 -27.64 -12.72
N PHE A 435 22.51 -26.44 -13.10
CA PHE A 435 23.28 -25.23 -12.87
C PHE A 435 22.79 -24.46 -11.63
N ARG A 436 22.49 -25.16 -10.52
CA ARG A 436 21.94 -24.56 -9.31
C ARG A 436 22.93 -23.67 -8.55
N ASN A 437 24.23 -23.92 -8.71
CA ASN A 437 25.30 -23.11 -8.08
C ASN A 437 25.01 -22.81 -6.59
N GLY A 438 24.85 -23.84 -5.77
CA GLY A 438 24.51 -23.71 -4.34
C GLY A 438 23.04 -23.41 -4.01
N ARG A 439 22.22 -22.98 -4.98
CA ARG A 439 20.81 -22.55 -4.76
C ARG A 439 19.85 -23.73 -4.71
N TRP A 440 19.79 -24.42 -3.57
CA TRP A 440 18.93 -25.59 -3.38
C TRP A 440 17.43 -25.33 -3.52
N TRP A 441 17.00 -24.08 -3.37
CA TRP A 441 15.59 -23.69 -3.58
C TRP A 441 15.11 -23.97 -5.02
N THR A 442 16.00 -23.97 -6.01
CA THR A 442 15.66 -24.29 -7.41
C THR A 442 15.28 -25.76 -7.58
N VAL A 443 15.93 -26.65 -6.82
CA VAL A 443 15.58 -28.08 -6.79
C VAL A 443 14.19 -28.26 -6.20
N VAL A 444 13.94 -27.61 -5.06
CA VAL A 444 12.61 -27.66 -4.38
C VAL A 444 11.52 -27.13 -5.31
N LEU A 445 11.77 -25.99 -5.97
CA LEU A 445 10.84 -25.39 -6.94
C LEU A 445 10.56 -26.37 -8.09
N ALA A 446 11.59 -26.86 -8.76
CA ALA A 446 11.45 -27.73 -9.92
C ALA A 446 10.70 -29.03 -9.60
N VAL A 447 11.07 -29.69 -8.51
CA VAL A 447 10.44 -30.96 -8.07
C VAL A 447 8.99 -30.73 -7.65
N SER A 448 8.73 -29.68 -6.87
CA SER A 448 7.39 -29.38 -6.35
C SER A 448 6.42 -29.01 -7.48
N PHE A 449 6.82 -28.16 -8.42
CA PHE A 449 5.96 -27.78 -9.53
C PHE A 449 5.84 -28.89 -10.58
N PHE A 450 6.89 -29.67 -10.80
CA PHE A 450 6.78 -30.86 -11.63
C PHE A 450 5.74 -31.85 -11.08
N LEU A 451 5.79 -32.13 -9.80
CA LEU A 451 4.81 -33.01 -9.13
C LEU A 451 3.41 -32.41 -9.17
N PHE A 452 3.29 -31.09 -8.98
CA PHE A 452 2.02 -30.39 -9.11
C PHE A 452 1.44 -30.49 -10.53
N TYR A 453 2.27 -30.32 -11.58
CA TYR A 453 1.80 -30.46 -12.96
C TYR A 453 1.33 -31.88 -13.25
N LEU A 454 2.05 -32.91 -12.79
CA LEU A 454 1.59 -34.29 -12.92
C LEU A 454 0.25 -34.51 -12.21
N THR A 455 0.11 -34.03 -10.98
CA THR A 455 -1.14 -34.13 -10.22
C THR A 455 -2.29 -33.43 -10.93
N TYR A 456 -2.07 -32.22 -11.42
CA TYR A 456 -3.06 -31.50 -12.23
C TYR A 456 -3.44 -32.24 -13.51
N GLY A 457 -2.47 -32.83 -14.20
CA GLY A 457 -2.70 -33.63 -15.40
C GLY A 457 -3.64 -34.82 -15.16
N MET A 458 -3.72 -35.31 -13.92
CA MET A 458 -4.60 -36.42 -13.52
C MET A 458 -5.91 -35.96 -12.85
N TRP A 459 -6.00 -34.68 -12.49
CA TRP A 459 -7.15 -34.12 -11.79
C TRP A 459 -8.38 -34.04 -12.69
N GLU A 460 -9.55 -34.39 -12.17
CA GLU A 460 -10.80 -34.43 -12.98
C GLU A 460 -11.36 -33.03 -13.24
N HIS A 461 -11.23 -32.10 -12.30
CA HIS A 461 -11.82 -30.76 -12.34
C HIS A 461 -10.85 -29.68 -12.82
N LYS A 462 -10.09 -29.97 -13.87
CA LYS A 462 -9.01 -29.09 -14.39
C LYS A 462 -9.44 -27.64 -14.68
N GLY A 463 -10.67 -27.45 -15.17
CA GLY A 463 -11.22 -26.13 -15.47
C GLY A 463 -11.41 -25.21 -14.27
N ARG A 464 -11.44 -25.77 -13.04
CA ARG A 464 -11.65 -25.00 -11.81
C ARG A 464 -10.37 -24.38 -11.25
N LEU A 465 -9.18 -24.85 -11.67
CA LEU A 465 -7.90 -24.37 -11.11
C LEU A 465 -7.76 -22.85 -11.19
N LEU A 466 -7.97 -22.25 -12.36
CA LEU A 466 -7.82 -20.81 -12.54
C LEU A 466 -8.82 -20.00 -11.68
N THR A 467 -10.01 -20.56 -11.48
CA THR A 467 -11.02 -19.97 -10.57
C THR A 467 -10.54 -20.00 -9.12
N ASN A 468 -9.98 -21.13 -8.69
CA ASN A 468 -9.50 -21.31 -7.33
C ASN A 468 -8.25 -20.45 -7.05
N ILE A 469 -7.36 -20.31 -8.05
CA ILE A 469 -6.22 -19.38 -7.97
C ILE A 469 -6.72 -17.93 -7.85
N CYS A 470 -7.63 -17.48 -8.72
CA CYS A 470 -8.20 -16.12 -8.64
C CYS A 470 -8.82 -15.84 -7.27
N ARG A 471 -9.62 -16.80 -6.76
CA ARG A 471 -10.25 -16.68 -5.43
C ARG A 471 -9.20 -16.63 -4.32
N GLY A 472 -8.16 -17.47 -4.41
CA GLY A 472 -7.05 -17.49 -3.46
C GLY A 472 -6.29 -16.17 -3.41
N VAL A 473 -5.94 -15.59 -4.58
CA VAL A 473 -5.28 -14.29 -4.66
C VAL A 473 -6.14 -13.17 -4.09
N VAL A 474 -7.43 -13.14 -4.45
CA VAL A 474 -8.36 -12.12 -3.94
C VAL A 474 -8.57 -12.26 -2.44
N LEU A 475 -8.75 -13.49 -1.94
CA LEU A 475 -8.91 -13.75 -0.51
C LEU A 475 -7.67 -13.30 0.27
N GLN A 476 -6.48 -13.64 -0.21
CA GLN A 476 -5.23 -13.22 0.41
C GLN A 476 -5.09 -11.70 0.41
N PHE A 477 -5.38 -11.04 -0.71
CA PHE A 477 -5.37 -9.57 -0.79
C PHE A 477 -6.35 -8.94 0.23
N LEU A 478 -7.56 -9.48 0.36
CA LEU A 478 -8.54 -8.97 1.32
C LEU A 478 -8.09 -9.17 2.77
N LEU A 479 -7.47 -10.30 3.09
CA LEU A 479 -6.91 -10.57 4.42
C LEU A 479 -5.74 -9.64 4.73
N ALA A 480 -4.81 -9.47 3.79
CA ALA A 480 -3.68 -8.56 3.93
C ALA A 480 -4.14 -7.10 4.07
N THR A 481 -5.10 -6.67 3.24
CA THR A 481 -5.69 -5.33 3.34
C THR A 481 -6.43 -5.14 4.67
N GLY A 482 -7.16 -6.17 5.14
CA GLY A 482 -7.80 -6.16 6.44
C GLY A 482 -6.80 -5.95 7.58
N TYR A 483 -5.66 -6.64 7.54
CA TYR A 483 -4.57 -6.41 8.48
C TYR A 483 -4.04 -4.97 8.41
N CYS A 484 -3.81 -4.46 7.20
CA CYS A 484 -3.37 -3.08 7.00
C CYS A 484 -4.38 -2.05 7.52
N LEU A 485 -5.68 -2.31 7.38
CA LEU A 485 -6.75 -1.44 7.91
C LEU A 485 -6.85 -1.49 9.43
N LEU A 486 -6.34 -2.52 10.07
CA LEU A 486 -6.30 -2.60 11.53
C LEU A 486 -5.03 -1.98 12.11
N HIS A 487 -3.87 -2.15 11.43
CA HIS A 487 -2.57 -1.89 12.06
C HIS A 487 -1.66 -0.92 11.30
N ARG A 488 -1.88 -0.67 10.01
CA ARG A 488 -0.91 0.05 9.16
C ARG A 488 -1.51 1.29 8.50
N PRO A 489 -1.53 2.45 9.19
CA PRO A 489 -2.00 3.70 8.60
C PRO A 489 -1.11 4.15 7.44
N TYR A 490 -1.66 4.96 6.54
CA TYR A 490 -0.88 5.61 5.51
C TYR A 490 -0.31 6.91 6.07
N THR A 491 0.97 6.90 6.39
CA THR A 491 1.68 8.02 7.04
C THR A 491 2.41 8.91 6.05
N THR A 492 2.78 10.11 6.51
CA THR A 492 3.59 11.07 5.74
C THR A 492 5.08 10.85 5.91
N TYR A 493 5.49 9.96 6.78
CA TYR A 493 6.88 9.74 7.16
C TYR A 493 7.64 8.89 6.16
N ARG A 494 8.98 8.93 6.27
CA ARG A 494 9.91 8.21 5.41
C ARG A 494 9.69 8.57 3.94
N THR A 495 9.61 7.57 3.08
CA THR A 495 9.37 7.77 1.64
C THR A 495 7.99 8.32 1.31
N ALA A 496 7.09 8.42 2.29
CA ALA A 496 5.68 8.78 2.12
C ALA A 496 4.97 7.94 1.06
N ARG A 497 5.50 6.72 0.79
CA ARG A 497 4.98 5.71 -0.13
C ARG A 497 4.42 4.57 0.70
N TYR A 498 3.27 4.05 0.33
CA TYR A 498 2.58 3.04 1.14
C TYR A 498 3.12 1.63 0.90
N PRO A 499 3.77 1.00 1.89
CA PRO A 499 4.40 -0.30 1.72
C PRO A 499 3.45 -1.49 1.94
N HIS A 500 2.16 -1.27 2.22
CA HIS A 500 1.16 -2.31 2.53
C HIS A 500 1.65 -3.24 3.66
N ILE A 501 1.72 -4.56 3.44
CA ILE A 501 2.22 -5.53 4.44
C ILE A 501 3.75 -5.71 4.43
N PHE A 502 4.47 -5.03 3.55
CA PHE A 502 5.92 -5.18 3.41
C PHE A 502 6.68 -3.98 3.98
N HIS A 503 8.01 -4.09 4.03
CA HIS A 503 8.90 -3.00 4.41
C HIS A 503 9.27 -2.10 3.21
N THR A 504 9.24 -2.65 1.99
CA THR A 504 9.63 -1.94 0.78
C THR A 504 8.47 -1.82 -0.20
N VAL A 505 8.41 -0.68 -0.86
CA VAL A 505 7.38 -0.41 -1.87
C VAL A 505 7.59 -1.16 -3.18
N THR A 506 8.81 -1.61 -3.48
CA THR A 506 9.10 -2.40 -4.69
C THR A 506 8.49 -3.79 -4.60
N ILE A 507 8.63 -4.46 -3.45
CA ILE A 507 7.99 -5.74 -3.18
C ILE A 507 6.46 -5.57 -3.17
N THR A 508 5.98 -4.52 -2.52
CA THR A 508 4.55 -4.16 -2.50
C THR A 508 4.00 -3.98 -3.91
N ALA A 509 4.72 -3.24 -4.75
CA ALA A 509 4.33 -2.95 -6.13
C ALA A 509 4.16 -4.23 -6.95
N THR A 510 5.10 -5.15 -6.86
CA THR A 510 5.05 -6.43 -7.57
C THR A 510 3.91 -7.32 -7.04
N TYR A 511 3.76 -7.44 -5.74
CA TYR A 511 2.66 -8.18 -5.11
C TYR A 511 1.28 -7.61 -5.51
N LEU A 512 1.07 -6.29 -5.36
CA LEU A 512 -0.18 -5.64 -5.73
C LEU A 512 -0.49 -5.77 -7.22
N THR A 513 0.53 -5.80 -8.08
CA THR A 513 0.36 -6.07 -9.52
C THR A 513 -0.27 -7.45 -9.75
N MET A 514 0.07 -8.47 -8.97
CA MET A 514 -0.54 -9.80 -9.07
C MET A 514 -2.01 -9.80 -8.61
N ALA A 515 -2.32 -9.14 -7.51
CA ALA A 515 -3.69 -8.96 -7.04
C ALA A 515 -4.53 -8.17 -8.06
N TRP A 516 -3.94 -7.15 -8.66
CA TRP A 516 -4.55 -6.35 -9.71
C TRP A 516 -4.83 -7.16 -10.99
N CYS A 517 -3.92 -8.04 -11.39
CA CYS A 517 -4.13 -8.96 -12.51
C CYS A 517 -5.34 -9.88 -12.28
N ALA A 518 -5.48 -10.42 -11.09
CA ALA A 518 -6.65 -11.23 -10.71
C ALA A 518 -7.93 -10.39 -10.78
N ALA A 519 -7.95 -9.19 -10.21
CA ALA A 519 -9.09 -8.28 -10.26
C ALA A 519 -9.44 -7.87 -11.70
N LEU A 520 -8.44 -7.58 -12.54
CA LEU A 520 -8.61 -7.26 -13.96
C LEU A 520 -9.28 -8.40 -14.73
N VAL A 521 -8.81 -9.64 -14.55
CA VAL A 521 -9.37 -10.82 -15.23
C VAL A 521 -10.79 -11.10 -14.77
N LEU A 522 -11.07 -10.97 -13.47
CA LEU A 522 -12.42 -11.07 -12.92
C LEU A 522 -13.35 -10.05 -13.58
N LEU A 523 -12.96 -8.79 -13.61
CA LEU A 523 -13.72 -7.69 -14.20
C LEU A 523 -13.98 -7.90 -15.69
N LEU A 524 -12.93 -8.13 -16.49
CA LEU A 524 -13.05 -8.30 -17.93
C LEU A 524 -13.89 -9.54 -18.30
N SER A 525 -13.74 -10.63 -17.54
CA SER A 525 -14.54 -11.84 -17.73
C SER A 525 -16.03 -11.57 -17.45
N LYS A 526 -16.33 -10.76 -16.43
CA LYS A 526 -17.69 -10.37 -16.08
C LYS A 526 -18.30 -9.42 -17.14
N LEU A 527 -17.54 -8.37 -17.53
CA LEU A 527 -17.97 -7.41 -18.55
C LEU A 527 -18.19 -8.07 -19.93
N ARG A 528 -17.42 -9.11 -20.24
CA ARG A 528 -17.61 -9.89 -21.46
C ARG A 528 -18.95 -10.63 -21.47
N ARG A 529 -19.39 -11.17 -20.31
CA ARG A 529 -20.64 -11.94 -20.19
C ARG A 529 -21.86 -11.03 -20.09
N SER A 530 -21.86 -10.06 -19.19
CA SER A 530 -23.02 -9.22 -18.89
C SER A 530 -23.06 -7.90 -19.67
N ARG A 531 -21.91 -7.31 -19.99
CA ARG A 531 -21.76 -5.98 -20.64
C ARG A 531 -22.45 -4.82 -19.91
N LYS A 532 -22.99 -5.03 -18.70
CA LYS A 532 -23.70 -4.03 -17.90
C LYS A 532 -22.90 -3.66 -16.67
N LEU A 533 -22.77 -2.36 -16.41
CA LEU A 533 -22.10 -1.83 -15.20
C LEU A 533 -22.74 -2.40 -13.93
N ARG A 534 -24.07 -2.47 -13.91
CA ARG A 534 -24.83 -2.95 -12.76
C ARG A 534 -24.43 -4.34 -12.29
N ASP A 535 -24.18 -5.24 -13.25
CA ASP A 535 -23.90 -6.64 -12.92
C ASP A 535 -22.43 -6.86 -12.52
N SER A 536 -21.56 -5.85 -12.72
CA SER A 536 -20.11 -5.92 -12.50
C SER A 536 -19.63 -4.99 -11.36
N TRP A 537 -20.55 -4.50 -10.51
CA TRP A 537 -20.18 -3.52 -9.49
C TRP A 537 -19.16 -4.06 -8.46
N LYS A 538 -19.23 -5.34 -8.10
CA LYS A 538 -18.29 -5.98 -7.15
C LYS A 538 -16.88 -6.04 -7.72
N GLU A 539 -16.78 -6.51 -8.96
CA GLU A 539 -15.51 -6.63 -9.68
C GLU A 539 -14.91 -5.26 -9.98
N LEU A 540 -15.74 -4.25 -10.28
CA LEU A 540 -15.32 -2.86 -10.45
C LEU A 540 -14.80 -2.25 -9.15
N THR A 541 -15.50 -2.47 -8.04
CA THR A 541 -15.05 -2.00 -6.73
C THR A 541 -13.74 -2.66 -6.34
N LEU A 542 -13.60 -3.97 -6.48
CA LEU A 542 -12.37 -4.69 -6.20
C LEU A 542 -11.21 -4.15 -7.05
N PHE A 543 -11.43 -4.00 -8.37
CA PHE A 543 -10.44 -3.44 -9.28
C PHE A 543 -10.03 -2.03 -8.91
N GLY A 544 -11.00 -1.16 -8.56
CA GLY A 544 -10.75 0.22 -8.15
C GLY A 544 -9.95 0.31 -6.85
N VAL A 545 -10.27 -0.53 -5.86
CA VAL A 545 -9.56 -0.58 -4.57
C VAL A 545 -8.12 -1.07 -4.76
N VAL A 546 -7.89 -2.17 -5.49
CA VAL A 546 -6.53 -2.66 -5.76
C VAL A 546 -5.72 -1.62 -6.54
N SER A 547 -6.35 -0.96 -7.53
CA SER A 547 -5.70 0.12 -8.29
C SER A 547 -5.33 1.32 -7.40
N ALA A 548 -6.16 1.68 -6.43
CA ALA A 548 -5.83 2.73 -5.47
C ALA A 548 -4.58 2.38 -4.64
N TYR A 549 -4.46 1.13 -4.17
CA TYR A 549 -3.25 0.69 -3.46
C TYR A 549 -2.01 0.71 -4.34
N ILE A 550 -2.12 0.39 -5.65
CA ILE A 550 -0.99 0.55 -6.59
C ILE A 550 -0.57 2.01 -6.68
N LEU A 551 -1.54 2.95 -6.77
CA LEU A 551 -1.25 4.38 -6.80
C LEU A 551 -0.54 4.83 -5.52
N PHE A 552 -0.89 4.29 -4.35
CA PHE A 552 -0.23 4.63 -3.08
C PHE A 552 1.24 4.20 -3.02
N THR A 553 1.65 3.19 -3.79
CA THR A 553 3.06 2.79 -3.85
C THR A 553 3.94 3.80 -4.55
N MET A 554 3.40 4.62 -5.45
CA MET A 554 4.14 5.53 -6.32
C MET A 554 5.32 4.84 -7.04
N ALA A 555 5.19 3.53 -7.31
CA ALA A 555 6.25 2.72 -7.89
C ALA A 555 6.16 2.70 -9.42
N ARG A 556 7.14 3.28 -10.11
CA ARG A 556 7.23 3.29 -11.60
C ARG A 556 7.17 1.89 -12.19
N THR A 557 7.76 0.91 -11.49
CA THR A 557 7.74 -0.51 -11.86
C THR A 557 6.33 -1.08 -11.94
N ALA A 558 5.47 -0.76 -10.95
CA ALA A 558 4.07 -1.17 -10.97
C ALA A 558 3.31 -0.55 -12.14
N PHE A 559 3.53 0.75 -12.41
CA PHE A 559 2.84 1.43 -13.52
C PHE A 559 3.23 0.87 -14.88
N LEU A 560 4.52 0.53 -15.07
CA LEU A 560 4.97 -0.14 -16.28
C LEU A 560 4.28 -1.50 -16.47
N ALA A 561 4.31 -2.34 -15.44
CA ALA A 561 3.71 -3.68 -15.49
C ALA A 561 2.18 -3.62 -15.67
N VAL A 562 1.50 -2.75 -14.93
CA VAL A 562 0.05 -2.54 -15.01
C VAL A 562 -0.34 -1.97 -16.37
N GLY A 563 0.39 -0.98 -16.88
CA GLY A 563 0.11 -0.35 -18.18
C GLY A 563 0.24 -1.33 -19.34
N ALA A 564 1.36 -2.07 -19.41
CA ALA A 564 1.56 -3.11 -20.40
C ALA A 564 0.49 -4.20 -20.33
N THR A 565 0.18 -4.66 -19.12
CA THR A 565 -0.81 -5.70 -18.88
C THR A 565 -2.22 -5.24 -19.23
N LEU A 566 -2.59 -4.02 -18.85
CA LEU A 566 -3.89 -3.43 -19.18
C LEU A 566 -4.11 -3.37 -20.69
N LEU A 567 -3.12 -2.87 -21.42
CA LEU A 567 -3.20 -2.75 -22.87
C LEU A 567 -3.42 -4.11 -23.52
N ILE A 568 -2.58 -5.10 -23.20
CA ILE A 568 -2.67 -6.44 -23.76
C ILE A 568 -3.98 -7.14 -23.36
N ALA A 569 -4.39 -7.02 -22.10
CA ALA A 569 -5.64 -7.60 -21.62
C ALA A 569 -6.86 -6.97 -22.33
N LEU A 570 -6.91 -5.65 -22.48
CA LEU A 570 -7.99 -4.98 -23.20
C LEU A 570 -8.03 -5.38 -24.68
N ILE A 571 -6.88 -5.48 -25.34
CA ILE A 571 -6.79 -5.95 -26.74
C ILE A 571 -7.27 -7.40 -26.88
N ALA A 572 -6.84 -8.30 -25.97
CA ALA A 572 -7.16 -9.70 -26.03
C ALA A 572 -8.61 -10.01 -25.61
N MET A 573 -9.06 -9.41 -24.49
CA MET A 573 -10.27 -9.81 -23.79
C MET A 573 -11.52 -8.99 -24.13
N SER A 574 -11.40 -7.82 -24.79
CA SER A 574 -12.57 -7.04 -25.24
C SER A 574 -13.42 -7.82 -26.23
N ALA A 575 -14.75 -7.71 -26.07
CA ALA A 575 -15.71 -8.41 -26.89
C ALA A 575 -15.81 -7.81 -28.31
N GLY A 576 -16.37 -8.58 -29.26
CA GLY A 576 -16.63 -8.09 -30.61
C GLY A 576 -15.48 -8.31 -31.61
N LYS A 577 -15.66 -7.80 -32.83
CA LYS A 577 -14.68 -7.82 -33.93
C LYS A 577 -14.62 -6.44 -34.59
N GLY A 578 -13.49 -6.06 -35.18
CA GLY A 578 -13.31 -4.78 -35.86
C GLY A 578 -13.64 -3.56 -34.98
N LEU A 579 -14.34 -2.56 -35.53
CA LEU A 579 -14.73 -1.33 -34.85
C LEU A 579 -15.56 -1.57 -33.57
N LYS A 580 -16.40 -2.63 -33.53
CA LYS A 580 -17.16 -3.00 -32.34
C LYS A 580 -16.24 -3.42 -31.19
N LYS A 581 -15.13 -4.09 -31.51
CA LYS A 581 -14.12 -4.48 -30.50
C LYS A 581 -13.45 -3.24 -29.93
N PHE A 582 -13.10 -2.27 -30.76
CA PHE A 582 -12.55 -0.99 -30.32
C PHE A 582 -13.53 -0.21 -29.44
N GLY A 583 -14.82 -0.16 -29.81
CA GLY A 583 -15.83 0.44 -28.95
C GLY A 583 -15.93 -0.24 -27.56
N TYR A 584 -15.85 -1.56 -27.49
CA TYR A 584 -15.81 -2.26 -26.19
C TYR A 584 -14.52 -2.04 -25.44
N PHE A 585 -13.39 -1.91 -26.13
CA PHE A 585 -12.10 -1.53 -25.54
C PHE A 585 -12.22 -0.18 -24.82
N CYS A 586 -12.69 0.87 -25.52
CA CYS A 586 -12.88 2.21 -24.95
C CYS A 586 -13.89 2.20 -23.79
N LYS A 587 -14.98 1.47 -23.93
CA LYS A 587 -16.01 1.34 -22.89
C LYS A 587 -15.46 0.67 -21.62
N ASN A 588 -14.71 -0.42 -21.76
CA ASN A 588 -14.11 -1.14 -20.64
C ASN A 588 -13.07 -0.26 -19.94
N LEU A 589 -12.22 0.43 -20.71
CA LEU A 589 -11.26 1.39 -20.17
C LEU A 589 -11.98 2.51 -19.40
N GLY A 590 -13.07 3.08 -19.95
CA GLY A 590 -13.86 4.10 -19.27
C GLY A 590 -14.46 3.61 -17.95
N TYR A 591 -14.95 2.37 -17.90
CA TYR A 591 -15.44 1.77 -16.65
C TYR A 591 -14.34 1.55 -15.62
N MET A 592 -13.16 1.15 -16.05
CA MET A 592 -11.99 0.99 -15.18
C MET A 592 -11.52 2.32 -14.62
N MET A 593 -11.39 3.36 -15.45
CA MET A 593 -11.05 4.70 -15.00
C MET A 593 -12.07 5.25 -14.00
N LEU A 594 -13.38 5.05 -14.29
CA LEU A 594 -14.45 5.46 -13.37
C LEU A 594 -14.34 4.71 -12.03
N ALA A 595 -14.06 3.40 -12.06
CA ALA A 595 -13.87 2.62 -10.84
C ALA A 595 -12.71 3.14 -9.99
N VAL A 596 -11.56 3.46 -10.62
CA VAL A 596 -10.42 4.06 -9.92
C VAL A 596 -10.78 5.41 -9.34
N LEU A 597 -11.40 6.29 -10.14
CA LEU A 597 -11.79 7.64 -9.71
C LEU A 597 -12.74 7.62 -8.50
N VAL A 598 -13.68 6.68 -8.47
CA VAL A 598 -14.66 6.54 -7.37
C VAL A 598 -14.03 5.84 -6.15
N CYS A 599 -13.25 4.79 -6.36
CA CYS A 599 -12.69 4.01 -5.24
C CYS A 599 -11.45 4.66 -4.62
N PHE A 600 -10.68 5.47 -5.37
CA PHE A 600 -9.45 6.09 -4.86
C PHE A 600 -9.70 6.96 -3.62
N PRO A 601 -10.56 7.99 -3.62
CA PRO A 601 -10.75 8.82 -2.45
C PRO A 601 -11.28 8.04 -1.25
N VAL A 602 -12.14 7.03 -1.50
CA VAL A 602 -12.65 6.14 -0.44
C VAL A 602 -11.53 5.33 0.18
N THR A 603 -10.73 4.64 -0.64
CA THR A 603 -9.63 3.79 -0.17
C THR A 603 -8.56 4.63 0.52
N PHE A 604 -8.21 5.80 -0.02
CA PHE A 604 -7.26 6.74 0.56
C PHE A 604 -7.70 7.21 1.95
N THR A 605 -8.96 7.62 2.09
CA THR A 605 -9.49 8.07 3.38
C THR A 605 -9.56 6.93 4.39
N VAL A 606 -10.05 5.77 3.98
CA VAL A 606 -10.19 4.61 4.86
C VAL A 606 -8.82 4.13 5.36
N GLN A 607 -7.82 4.04 4.44
CA GLN A 607 -6.50 3.53 4.80
C GLN A 607 -5.73 4.45 5.75
N ARG A 608 -5.93 5.75 5.68
CA ARG A 608 -5.26 6.69 6.57
C ARG A 608 -5.98 6.91 7.90
N THR A 609 -7.31 6.71 7.96
CA THR A 609 -8.10 7.04 9.17
C THR A 609 -8.48 5.82 10.00
N VAL A 610 -8.86 4.71 9.37
CA VAL A 610 -9.36 3.54 10.12
C VAL A 610 -8.31 2.94 11.06
N PRO A 611 -7.05 2.74 10.66
CA PRO A 611 -6.05 2.18 11.56
C PRO A 611 -5.84 3.01 12.82
N THR A 612 -5.84 4.33 12.71
CA THR A 612 -5.66 5.23 13.87
C THR A 612 -6.89 5.28 14.78
N LEU A 613 -8.07 4.89 14.29
CA LEU A 613 -9.30 4.83 15.09
C LEU A 613 -9.51 3.46 15.77
N VAL A 614 -8.99 2.40 15.18
CA VAL A 614 -9.26 1.01 15.63
C VAL A 614 -8.16 0.46 16.51
N SER A 615 -6.91 0.72 16.17
CA SER A 615 -5.75 0.22 16.90
C SER A 615 -4.80 1.37 17.18
N ASP A 616 -4.29 1.59 18.31
CA ASP A 616 -3.28 2.60 18.62
C ASP A 616 -1.92 2.24 17.97
N PRO A 617 -1.67 2.50 16.68
CA PRO A 617 -0.46 2.06 16.00
C PRO A 617 0.74 2.89 16.44
N TYR A 618 1.88 2.23 16.58
CA TYR A 618 3.16 2.85 16.88
C TYR A 618 4.03 2.92 15.63
N MET A 619 4.87 3.94 15.57
CA MET A 619 5.75 4.21 14.43
C MET A 619 6.68 3.02 14.11
N TYR A 620 7.30 2.43 15.12
CA TYR A 620 8.29 1.36 14.93
C TYR A 620 7.72 0.05 14.36
N GLU A 621 6.40 -0.15 14.41
CA GLU A 621 5.77 -1.35 13.88
C GLU A 621 5.75 -1.40 12.35
N PHE A 622 5.87 -0.23 11.71
CA PHE A 622 5.64 -0.11 10.28
C PHE A 622 6.86 0.28 9.49
N GLU A 623 7.85 0.89 10.12
CA GLU A 623 8.94 1.52 9.41
C GLU A 623 10.26 1.37 10.17
N ASN A 624 11.35 1.10 9.44
CA ASN A 624 12.69 1.21 9.97
C ASN A 624 13.05 2.69 10.03
N PHE A 625 12.88 3.31 11.18
CA PHE A 625 13.29 4.68 11.39
C PHE A 625 14.77 4.76 11.69
N ARG A 626 15.46 5.66 10.97
CA ARG A 626 16.78 6.11 11.37
C ARG A 626 16.71 7.11 12.54
N ASP A 627 15.59 7.84 12.61
CA ASP A 627 15.35 8.80 13.70
C ASP A 627 14.73 8.09 14.91
N ASP A 628 15.57 7.86 15.91
CA ASP A 628 15.15 7.22 17.17
C ASP A 628 14.18 8.10 17.98
N THR A 629 14.09 9.40 17.70
CA THR A 629 13.18 10.32 18.41
C THR A 629 11.71 10.05 18.09
N LEU A 630 11.42 9.54 16.90
CA LEU A 630 10.06 9.16 16.48
C LEU A 630 9.72 7.70 16.82
N ARG A 631 10.73 6.90 17.17
CA ARG A 631 10.55 5.48 17.46
C ARG A 631 9.73 5.27 18.73
N GLY A 632 8.70 4.44 18.64
CA GLY A 632 7.81 4.16 19.76
C GLY A 632 6.76 5.24 20.02
N ARG A 633 6.75 6.34 19.25
CA ARG A 633 5.69 7.34 19.33
C ARG A 633 4.38 6.81 18.78
N LYS A 634 3.31 7.02 19.50
CA LYS A 634 1.96 6.70 19.02
C LYS A 634 1.59 7.58 17.84
N LEU A 635 1.09 6.95 16.77
CA LEU A 635 0.61 7.65 15.59
C LEU A 635 -0.75 8.32 15.86
N THR A 636 -0.86 9.55 15.39
CA THR A 636 -2.08 10.35 15.47
C THR A 636 -2.63 10.64 14.06
N SER A 637 -3.77 11.28 13.97
CA SER A 637 -4.32 11.71 12.67
C SER A 637 -3.45 12.75 11.96
N ALA A 638 -2.60 13.47 12.68
CA ALA A 638 -1.65 14.44 12.13
C ALA A 638 -0.53 13.74 11.34
N ASP A 639 -0.20 12.52 11.70
CA ASP A 639 0.85 11.72 11.06
C ASP A 639 0.38 11.04 9.76
N CYS A 640 -0.93 11.10 9.46
CA CYS A 640 -1.47 10.47 8.28
C CYS A 640 -1.14 11.27 7.00
N MET A 641 -0.96 10.53 5.89
CA MET A 641 -0.72 11.13 4.58
C MET A 641 -1.78 12.16 4.24
N ARG A 642 -1.37 13.38 3.91
CA ARG A 642 -2.27 14.45 3.48
C ARG A 642 -2.48 14.43 1.99
N VAL A 643 -3.65 14.93 1.56
CA VAL A 643 -4.00 14.96 0.13
C VAL A 643 -3.02 15.85 -0.65
N GLY A 644 -2.68 17.02 -0.13
CA GLY A 644 -1.71 17.92 -0.75
C GLY A 644 -0.35 17.24 -0.93
N ARG A 645 0.18 16.64 0.14
CA ARG A 645 1.44 15.88 0.13
C ARG A 645 1.41 14.72 -0.86
N PHE A 646 0.32 13.95 -0.89
CA PHE A 646 0.16 12.86 -1.84
C PHE A 646 0.21 13.35 -3.29
N ILE A 647 -0.52 14.41 -3.62
CA ILE A 647 -0.55 14.97 -4.98
C ILE A 647 0.83 15.42 -5.42
N ASP A 648 1.53 16.13 -4.56
CA ASP A 648 2.85 16.68 -4.86
C ASP A 648 3.89 15.57 -5.09
N LEU A 649 4.01 14.63 -4.14
CA LEU A 649 4.90 13.48 -4.28
C LEU A 649 4.57 12.58 -5.47
N PHE A 650 3.28 12.36 -5.73
CA PHE A 650 2.86 11.57 -6.88
C PHE A 650 3.26 12.26 -8.19
N SER A 651 3.10 13.58 -8.24
CA SER A 651 3.45 14.39 -9.41
C SER A 651 4.96 14.35 -9.68
N ASP A 652 5.76 14.49 -8.65
CA ASP A 652 7.22 14.42 -8.76
C ASP A 652 7.68 13.00 -9.17
N ARG A 653 7.36 12.01 -8.38
CA ARG A 653 7.88 10.64 -8.54
C ARG A 653 7.34 9.89 -9.76
N VAL A 654 6.10 10.17 -10.16
CA VAL A 654 5.43 9.44 -11.25
C VAL A 654 5.37 10.25 -12.55
N LEU A 655 5.06 11.54 -12.46
CA LEU A 655 4.89 12.41 -13.62
C LEU A 655 6.14 13.24 -13.96
N GLY A 656 7.15 13.27 -13.08
CA GLY A 656 8.36 14.08 -13.26
C GLY A 656 8.10 15.58 -13.14
N ILE A 657 7.02 15.97 -12.46
CA ILE A 657 6.72 17.38 -12.18
C ILE A 657 7.37 17.72 -10.84
N PRO A 658 8.27 18.72 -10.78
CA PRO A 658 9.04 19.00 -9.57
C PRO A 658 8.17 19.15 -8.32
N GLU A 659 8.67 18.59 -7.22
CA GLU A 659 8.06 18.71 -5.90
C GLU A 659 7.86 20.21 -5.55
N GLY A 660 6.70 20.54 -4.98
CA GLY A 660 6.32 21.91 -4.65
C GLY A 660 5.50 22.64 -5.69
N THR A 661 5.37 22.10 -6.92
CA THR A 661 4.50 22.70 -7.95
C THR A 661 3.03 22.72 -7.51
N PHE A 662 2.59 21.70 -6.76
CA PHE A 662 1.23 21.56 -6.23
C PHE A 662 1.20 21.67 -4.71
N ASP A 663 2.01 22.57 -4.13
CA ASP A 663 2.03 22.77 -2.69
C ASP A 663 0.80 23.54 -2.22
N PHE A 664 -0.29 22.82 -2.05
CA PHE A 664 -1.53 23.38 -1.54
C PHE A 664 -1.37 23.73 -0.06
N TYR A 665 -1.53 25.01 0.27
CA TYR A 665 -1.46 25.56 1.63
C TYR A 665 -0.11 25.39 2.35
N GLY A 666 0.97 25.14 1.63
CA GLY A 666 2.29 24.92 2.21
C GLY A 666 2.43 23.58 2.93
N GLU A 667 1.54 22.63 2.68
CA GLU A 667 1.53 21.31 3.37
C GLU A 667 2.76 20.44 3.08
N ASN A 668 3.47 20.74 1.99
CA ASN A 668 4.59 19.89 1.53
C ASN A 668 5.97 20.44 1.89
N LYS A 669 6.09 21.69 2.31
CA LYS A 669 7.38 22.33 2.59
C LYS A 669 8.20 21.54 3.60
N ARG A 670 7.58 21.12 4.71
CA ARG A 670 8.23 20.42 5.80
C ARG A 670 8.99 19.17 5.35
N TYR A 671 8.43 18.42 4.42
CA TYR A 671 9.03 17.12 4.00
C TYR A 671 10.10 17.29 2.95
N ARG A 672 10.05 18.32 2.13
CA ARG A 672 11.09 18.61 1.13
C ARG A 672 12.44 18.93 1.73
N GLU A 673 12.45 19.53 2.87
CA GLU A 673 13.64 20.12 3.48
C GLU A 673 14.26 19.27 4.56
N THR A 674 13.47 18.34 5.10
CA THR A 674 13.96 17.35 6.06
C THR A 674 14.29 16.00 5.42
N HIS A 675 13.88 15.79 4.18
CA HIS A 675 14.06 14.50 3.49
C HIS A 675 14.52 14.73 2.06
N ASP A 676 15.42 13.87 1.57
CA ASP A 676 15.81 13.86 0.16
C ASP A 676 14.70 13.31 -0.75
N SER A 677 14.92 13.33 -2.06
CA SER A 677 13.97 12.82 -3.06
C SER A 677 13.64 11.32 -2.91
N GLU A 678 14.47 10.59 -2.17
CA GLU A 678 14.24 9.18 -1.85
C GLU A 678 13.50 8.98 -0.52
N GLY A 679 13.20 10.08 0.21
CA GLY A 679 12.58 10.07 1.51
C GLY A 679 13.53 9.67 2.64
N ASN A 680 14.84 9.74 2.42
CA ASN A 680 15.81 9.66 3.49
C ASN A 680 15.92 11.02 4.16
N GLU A 681 16.05 11.04 5.49
CA GLU A 681 16.30 12.30 6.18
C GLU A 681 17.60 12.93 5.66
N ILE A 682 17.48 14.15 5.18
CA ILE A 682 18.65 14.98 4.92
C ILE A 682 19.32 15.18 6.27
N ASN A 683 20.56 14.72 6.40
CA ASN A 683 21.29 14.82 7.62
C ASN A 683 21.50 16.30 7.97
N THR A 684 20.55 16.89 8.68
CA THR A 684 20.62 18.24 9.22
C THR A 684 21.51 18.30 10.46
N SER A 685 22.36 17.26 10.67
CA SER A 685 23.22 17.07 11.83
C SER A 685 24.37 18.09 11.99
N LYS A 686 24.19 19.28 11.44
CA LYS A 686 24.86 20.47 11.94
C LYS A 686 23.98 21.28 12.89
N ALA A 687 23.03 20.65 13.57
CA ALA A 687 22.49 21.22 14.79
C ALA A 687 23.64 21.35 15.80
N PRO A 688 23.76 22.48 16.50
CA PRO A 688 24.85 22.67 17.46
C PRO A 688 24.86 21.50 18.45
N VAL A 689 26.02 20.86 18.55
CA VAL A 689 26.29 19.63 19.34
C VAL A 689 26.05 19.83 20.87
N GLY A 690 25.33 20.85 21.27
CA GLY A 690 25.11 21.23 22.66
C GLY A 690 23.81 20.75 23.31
N CYS A 691 22.86 20.16 22.60
CA CYS A 691 21.55 19.83 23.18
C CYS A 691 21.21 18.34 23.25
N TRP A 692 22.16 17.46 22.92
CA TRP A 692 21.93 16.01 22.92
C TRP A 692 22.77 15.32 24.00
N GLU A 693 22.51 15.61 25.27
CA GLU A 693 22.92 14.68 26.32
C GLU A 693 21.87 13.56 26.37
N GLU A 694 22.37 12.35 26.14
CA GLU A 694 21.63 11.10 26.24
C GLU A 694 20.88 11.02 27.57
N GLY A 695 19.58 11.27 27.56
CA GLY A 695 18.72 10.98 28.71
C GLY A 695 18.60 9.46 28.90
N PRO A 696 18.70 8.93 30.14
CA PRO A 696 18.80 7.50 30.41
C PRO A 696 17.42 6.81 30.39
N LEU A 697 16.75 6.76 29.24
CA LEU A 697 15.39 6.19 29.17
C LEU A 697 15.28 4.85 28.45
N PHE A 698 16.38 4.25 27.96
CA PHE A 698 16.34 2.96 27.27
C PHE A 698 17.36 1.92 27.73
N ALA A 699 17.50 1.76 29.05
CA ALA A 699 18.36 0.72 29.65
C ALA A 699 17.59 -0.53 30.07
N SER A 700 16.50 -0.95 29.40
CA SER A 700 15.85 -2.23 29.73
C SER A 700 15.01 -2.88 28.63
N ALA A 701 15.20 -2.55 27.36
CA ALA A 701 14.71 -3.41 26.29
C ALA A 701 15.94 -4.04 25.62
N GLY A 702 16.10 -5.33 25.84
CA GLY A 702 17.25 -6.11 25.34
C GLY A 702 17.46 -5.89 23.87
N SER A 703 18.69 -5.57 23.53
CA SER A 703 19.23 -5.29 22.22
C SER A 703 18.75 -6.23 21.11
N LEU A 704 17.67 -5.85 20.43
CA LEU A 704 17.44 -6.23 19.05
C LEU A 704 18.08 -5.12 18.21
N ARG A 705 19.40 -5.14 18.05
CA ARG A 705 20.03 -4.42 16.96
C ARG A 705 19.65 -5.15 15.68
N PRO A 706 18.95 -4.52 14.71
CA PRO A 706 18.94 -5.04 13.37
C PRO A 706 20.38 -4.96 12.86
N TYR A 707 20.97 -6.10 12.52
CA TYR A 707 22.20 -6.13 11.78
C TYR A 707 21.91 -5.54 10.40
N MET A 708 22.19 -4.24 10.26
CA MET A 708 22.55 -3.72 8.95
C MET A 708 23.91 -4.33 8.60
N LEU A 709 23.92 -5.26 7.67
CA LEU A 709 25.09 -5.48 6.82
C LEU A 709 25.25 -4.20 5.98
N TYR A 710 26.20 -3.41 6.35
CA TYR A 710 26.77 -2.17 5.82
C TYR A 710 26.64 -1.00 6.78
N THR A 711 27.51 -0.99 7.78
CA THR A 711 28.11 0.24 8.28
C THR A 711 29.62 0.11 8.11
N SER A 712 30.14 0.43 6.95
CA SER A 712 31.41 1.07 6.91
C SER A 712 31.12 2.56 7.12
N GLU A 713 31.49 3.08 8.29
CA GLU A 713 31.73 4.49 8.50
C GLU A 713 32.96 4.89 7.66
N GLU A 714 32.79 4.95 6.36
CA GLU A 714 33.64 5.73 5.48
C GLU A 714 32.73 6.80 4.90
N GLU A 715 33.00 8.04 5.31
CA GLU A 715 32.49 9.24 4.66
C GLU A 715 32.86 9.18 3.19
N PHE A 716 31.90 8.70 2.36
CA PHE A 716 32.02 8.91 0.94
C PHE A 716 31.79 10.38 0.66
N PRO A 717 32.68 11.06 -0.09
CA PRO A 717 32.39 12.39 -0.56
C PRO A 717 31.11 12.31 -1.40
N VAL A 718 30.09 13.00 -0.95
CA VAL A 718 28.88 13.21 -1.74
C VAL A 718 29.32 13.97 -2.98
N ASP A 719 29.40 13.26 -4.10
CA ASP A 719 29.66 13.88 -5.40
C ASP A 719 28.40 14.67 -5.76
N THR A 720 28.46 15.98 -5.51
CA THR A 720 27.40 16.95 -5.76
C THR A 720 27.09 17.16 -7.24
N GLN A 721 27.56 16.29 -8.11
CA GLN A 721 27.25 16.24 -9.55
C GLN A 721 26.57 14.91 -9.94
N ALA A 722 25.72 14.35 -9.11
CA ALA A 722 24.81 13.32 -9.58
C ALA A 722 23.82 14.02 -10.54
N GLU A 723 24.11 13.95 -11.82
CA GLU A 723 23.11 14.13 -12.88
C GLU A 723 21.86 13.34 -12.44
N ASP A 724 20.68 13.93 -12.60
CA ASP A 724 19.38 13.29 -12.33
C ASP A 724 19.30 11.93 -13.04
N ASP A 725 19.83 10.89 -12.40
CA ASP A 725 19.77 9.55 -12.93
C ASP A 725 18.39 8.95 -12.65
N TYR A 726 17.52 9.06 -13.66
CA TYR A 726 16.19 8.43 -13.65
C TYR A 726 16.21 6.92 -13.31
N SER A 727 17.39 6.29 -13.37
CA SER A 727 17.53 4.85 -13.13
C SER A 727 17.79 4.50 -11.66
N ASN A 728 18.07 5.48 -10.78
CA ASN A 728 18.50 5.27 -9.40
C ASN A 728 19.68 4.27 -9.33
N GLY A 729 20.72 4.44 -10.15
CA GLY A 729 21.89 3.57 -10.21
C GLY A 729 21.67 2.19 -10.84
N ARG A 730 20.44 1.85 -11.26
CA ARG A 730 20.13 0.52 -11.79
C ARG A 730 20.86 0.20 -13.11
N LEU A 731 21.15 1.22 -13.92
CA LEU A 731 21.89 1.01 -15.17
C LEU A 731 23.32 0.52 -14.91
N ASP A 732 23.97 1.04 -13.88
CA ASP A 732 25.31 0.58 -13.49
C ASP A 732 25.28 -0.84 -12.93
N ILE A 733 24.25 -1.18 -12.14
CA ILE A 733 24.00 -2.55 -11.70
C ILE A 733 23.81 -3.47 -12.91
N PHE A 734 22.96 -3.11 -13.88
CA PHE A 734 22.73 -3.91 -15.08
C PHE A 734 24.03 -4.13 -15.87
N ARG A 735 24.84 -3.07 -16.01
CA ARG A 735 26.12 -3.15 -16.72
C ARG A 735 27.09 -4.07 -16.01
N SER A 736 27.24 -3.94 -14.69
CA SER A 736 28.12 -4.81 -13.90
C SER A 736 27.71 -6.27 -13.97
N TYR A 737 26.39 -6.57 -13.91
CA TYR A 737 25.89 -7.92 -14.11
C TYR A 737 26.17 -8.45 -15.54
N LEU A 738 25.96 -7.64 -16.59
CA LEU A 738 26.23 -8.03 -17.97
C LEU A 738 27.72 -8.33 -18.22
N GLU A 739 28.62 -7.52 -17.65
CA GLU A 739 30.06 -7.68 -17.82
C GLU A 739 30.60 -8.94 -17.10
N GLN A 740 29.92 -9.41 -16.07
CA GLN A 740 30.30 -10.59 -15.28
C GLN A 740 29.56 -11.88 -15.68
N LEU A 741 28.69 -11.85 -16.72
CA LEU A 741 28.02 -13.06 -17.17
C LEU A 741 28.99 -14.13 -17.64
N ASN A 742 28.72 -15.39 -17.29
CA ASN A 742 29.49 -16.54 -17.75
C ASN A 742 28.60 -17.70 -18.21
N MET A 743 29.19 -18.79 -18.71
CA MET A 743 28.44 -19.91 -19.26
C MET A 743 27.83 -20.84 -18.22
N THR A 744 28.35 -20.87 -16.99
CA THR A 744 27.99 -21.81 -15.94
C THR A 744 27.23 -21.19 -14.78
N GLY A 745 27.23 -19.86 -14.71
CA GLY A 745 26.67 -19.09 -13.58
C GLY A 745 27.63 -18.96 -12.41
N HIS A 746 27.16 -18.28 -11.35
CA HIS A 746 27.94 -17.94 -10.16
C HIS A 746 27.34 -18.60 -8.92
N GLU A 747 28.20 -19.07 -8.03
CA GLU A 747 27.80 -19.60 -6.72
C GLU A 747 27.53 -18.45 -5.74
N GLU A 748 28.32 -17.40 -5.80
CA GLU A 748 28.17 -16.21 -4.98
C GLU A 748 26.95 -15.38 -5.41
N MET A 749 26.32 -14.75 -4.42
CA MET A 749 25.20 -13.85 -4.67
C MET A 749 25.73 -12.41 -4.91
N GLY A 750 25.39 -11.85 -6.06
CA GLY A 750 25.65 -10.46 -6.37
C GLY A 750 26.86 -10.20 -7.24
N ALA A 751 26.76 -9.19 -8.10
CA ALA A 751 27.83 -8.74 -8.95
C ALA A 751 28.64 -7.62 -8.28
N LEU A 752 29.94 -7.60 -8.49
CA LEU A 752 30.84 -6.55 -8.03
C LEU A 752 30.62 -5.29 -8.87
N LEU A 753 30.31 -4.18 -8.23
CA LEU A 753 30.15 -2.87 -8.87
C LEU A 753 31.52 -2.18 -9.05
N LYS A 754 31.56 -1.12 -9.83
CA LYS A 754 32.79 -0.35 -10.09
C LYS A 754 33.37 0.33 -8.87
N ASP A 755 32.55 0.66 -7.90
CA ASP A 755 32.93 1.26 -6.61
C ASP A 755 33.45 0.22 -5.59
N GLY A 756 33.50 -1.06 -5.94
CA GLY A 756 33.91 -2.15 -5.08
C GLY A 756 32.80 -2.72 -4.20
N SER A 757 31.59 -2.15 -4.23
CA SER A 757 30.44 -2.69 -3.52
C SER A 757 29.83 -3.90 -4.26
N ILE A 758 29.02 -4.70 -3.58
CA ILE A 758 28.36 -5.87 -4.17
C ILE A 758 26.85 -5.59 -4.26
N ALA A 759 26.33 -5.55 -5.50
CA ALA A 759 24.90 -5.53 -5.73
C ALA A 759 24.31 -6.92 -5.52
N THR A 760 23.60 -7.15 -4.44
CA THR A 760 23.05 -8.47 -4.06
C THR A 760 22.08 -9.07 -5.07
N HIS A 761 21.48 -8.26 -5.94
CA HIS A 761 20.59 -8.71 -7.02
C HIS A 761 20.54 -7.69 -8.17
N ALA A 762 20.31 -8.20 -9.38
CA ALA A 762 20.36 -7.42 -10.62
C ALA A 762 19.18 -6.46 -10.80
N HIS A 763 18.18 -6.40 -9.95
CA HIS A 763 16.90 -5.72 -10.22
C HIS A 763 16.33 -6.02 -11.63
N ASN A 764 16.67 -7.16 -12.19
CA ASN A 764 16.23 -7.62 -13.48
C ASN A 764 16.25 -9.15 -13.51
N ILE A 765 15.08 -9.77 -13.67
CA ILE A 765 14.93 -11.24 -13.61
C ILE A 765 15.75 -11.97 -14.67
N TYR A 766 15.88 -11.38 -15.86
CA TYR A 766 16.57 -11.99 -17.00
C TYR A 766 18.08 -12.01 -16.78
N LEU A 767 18.62 -10.90 -16.29
CA LEU A 767 20.04 -10.79 -15.94
C LEU A 767 20.35 -11.67 -14.73
N GLN A 768 19.50 -11.67 -13.72
CA GLN A 768 19.72 -12.47 -12.52
C GLN A 768 19.75 -13.97 -12.83
N VAL A 769 18.79 -14.48 -13.62
CA VAL A 769 18.78 -15.91 -14.00
C VAL A 769 20.01 -16.27 -14.82
N ALA A 770 20.45 -15.38 -15.73
CA ALA A 770 21.66 -15.61 -16.53
C ALA A 770 22.94 -15.55 -15.66
N TYR A 771 22.99 -14.68 -14.68
CA TYR A 771 24.11 -14.57 -13.73
C TYR A 771 24.18 -15.79 -12.81
N ASP A 772 23.05 -16.16 -12.22
CA ASP A 772 22.96 -17.24 -11.25
C ASP A 772 23.21 -18.64 -11.84
N HIS A 773 22.70 -18.87 -13.05
CA HIS A 773 22.67 -20.20 -13.67
C HIS A 773 23.42 -20.32 -15.00
N GLY A 774 24.01 -19.22 -15.47
CA GLY A 774 24.74 -19.15 -16.73
C GLY A 774 23.91 -18.67 -17.92
N ILE A 775 24.60 -18.11 -18.93
CA ILE A 775 24.00 -17.54 -20.13
C ILE A 775 23.02 -18.50 -20.83
N PRO A 776 23.32 -19.81 -21.02
CA PRO A 776 22.41 -20.74 -21.70
C PRO A 776 21.07 -20.86 -20.96
N VAL A 777 21.09 -20.86 -19.62
CA VAL A 777 19.88 -20.93 -18.80
C VAL A 777 19.09 -19.61 -18.86
N GLY A 778 19.78 -18.48 -18.87
CA GLY A 778 19.15 -17.16 -19.09
C GLY A 778 18.43 -17.08 -20.44
N ILE A 779 19.08 -17.53 -21.53
CA ILE A 779 18.44 -17.59 -22.85
C ILE A 779 17.23 -18.52 -22.82
N LEU A 780 17.38 -19.71 -22.24
CA LEU A 780 16.28 -20.67 -22.10
C LEU A 780 15.10 -20.08 -21.31
N PHE A 781 15.37 -19.32 -20.24
CA PHE A 781 14.35 -18.61 -19.48
C PHE A 781 13.54 -17.62 -20.31
N VAL A 782 14.22 -16.82 -21.14
CA VAL A 782 13.56 -15.88 -22.08
C VAL A 782 12.71 -16.64 -23.09
N LEU A 783 13.25 -17.75 -23.67
CA LEU A 783 12.51 -18.59 -24.61
C LEU A 783 11.25 -19.21 -23.97
N VAL A 784 11.36 -19.69 -22.73
CA VAL A 784 10.21 -20.17 -21.95
C VAL A 784 9.19 -19.06 -21.75
N GLY A 785 9.63 -17.84 -21.41
CA GLY A 785 8.75 -16.68 -21.25
C GLY A 785 7.95 -16.35 -22.52
N ILE A 786 8.65 -16.27 -23.68
CA ILE A 786 8.02 -16.03 -24.99
C ILE A 786 7.05 -17.16 -25.35
N ALA A 787 7.47 -18.41 -25.17
CA ALA A 787 6.66 -19.58 -25.44
C ALA A 787 5.40 -19.59 -24.56
N THR A 788 5.54 -19.22 -23.29
CA THR A 788 4.42 -19.08 -22.33
C THR A 788 3.44 -18.01 -22.80
N PHE A 789 3.91 -16.85 -23.22
CA PHE A 789 3.07 -15.78 -23.75
C PHE A 789 2.27 -16.24 -24.97
N ILE A 790 2.94 -16.83 -25.96
CA ILE A 790 2.29 -17.35 -27.17
C ILE A 790 1.25 -18.41 -26.80
N LYS A 791 1.62 -19.37 -25.94
CA LYS A 791 0.73 -20.45 -25.50
C LYS A 791 -0.47 -19.92 -24.70
N ALA A 792 -0.27 -18.92 -23.86
CA ALA A 792 -1.34 -18.26 -23.10
C ALA A 792 -2.31 -17.51 -24.02
N CYS A 793 -1.83 -16.84 -25.08
CA CYS A 793 -2.68 -16.23 -26.11
C CYS A 793 -3.55 -17.28 -26.83
N LEU A 794 -2.94 -18.39 -27.24
CA LEU A 794 -3.65 -19.49 -27.91
C LEU A 794 -4.65 -20.15 -26.97
N TYR A 795 -4.28 -20.40 -25.73
CA TYR A 795 -5.16 -20.95 -24.71
C TYR A 795 -6.36 -20.04 -24.49
N TYR A 796 -6.13 -18.74 -24.26
CA TYR A 796 -7.23 -17.80 -24.10
C TYR A 796 -8.17 -17.79 -25.31
N LYS A 797 -7.64 -17.74 -26.52
CA LYS A 797 -8.45 -17.75 -27.76
C LYS A 797 -9.37 -18.94 -27.83
N LYS A 798 -8.91 -20.14 -27.43
CA LYS A 798 -9.66 -21.38 -27.48
C LYS A 798 -10.59 -21.60 -26.29
N GLN A 799 -10.18 -21.19 -25.10
CA GLN A 799 -10.86 -21.55 -23.84
C GLN A 799 -11.70 -20.43 -23.21
N LYS A 800 -11.66 -19.20 -23.76
CA LYS A 800 -12.33 -18.02 -23.21
C LYS A 800 -13.84 -18.17 -22.97
N ASP A 801 -14.51 -19.06 -23.67
CA ASP A 801 -15.95 -19.30 -23.54
C ASP A 801 -16.28 -20.56 -22.75
N LYS A 802 -15.27 -21.40 -22.43
CA LYS A 802 -15.40 -22.68 -21.71
C LYS A 802 -14.85 -22.64 -20.29
N VAL A 803 -13.73 -21.96 -20.09
CA VAL A 803 -13.05 -21.88 -18.79
C VAL A 803 -13.22 -20.49 -18.19
N ALA A 804 -13.70 -20.44 -16.96
CA ALA A 804 -13.73 -19.19 -16.22
C ALA A 804 -12.28 -18.68 -16.01
N PHE A 805 -12.09 -17.40 -16.22
CA PHE A 805 -10.78 -16.74 -16.02
C PHE A 805 -9.65 -17.29 -16.89
N ALA A 806 -9.95 -17.85 -18.08
CA ALA A 806 -8.97 -18.33 -19.04
C ALA A 806 -7.93 -17.27 -19.47
N GLY A 807 -8.17 -15.99 -19.22
CA GLY A 807 -7.22 -14.89 -19.43
C GLY A 807 -6.11 -14.75 -18.37
N LEU A 808 -6.23 -15.45 -17.24
CA LEU A 808 -5.29 -15.30 -16.11
C LEU A 808 -3.84 -15.67 -16.48
N PRO A 809 -3.57 -16.79 -17.20
CA PRO A 809 -2.21 -17.09 -17.64
C PRO A 809 -1.60 -16.00 -18.50
N LEU A 810 -2.37 -15.41 -19.42
CA LEU A 810 -1.90 -14.34 -20.29
C LEU A 810 -1.55 -13.08 -19.50
N VAL A 811 -2.46 -12.64 -18.63
CA VAL A 811 -2.32 -11.40 -17.87
C VAL A 811 -1.15 -11.49 -16.90
N ILE A 812 -1.03 -12.60 -16.15
CA ILE A 812 0.08 -12.82 -15.20
C ILE A 812 1.42 -12.94 -15.94
N THR A 813 1.49 -13.65 -17.08
CA THR A 813 2.74 -13.76 -17.85
C THR A 813 3.23 -12.39 -18.32
N VAL A 814 2.34 -11.53 -18.81
CA VAL A 814 2.70 -10.17 -19.22
C VAL A 814 3.16 -9.33 -18.03
N ALA A 815 2.43 -9.40 -16.92
CA ALA A 815 2.75 -8.64 -15.72
C ALA A 815 4.12 -9.02 -15.14
N VAL A 816 4.39 -10.33 -15.02
CA VAL A 816 5.68 -10.85 -14.55
C VAL A 816 6.80 -10.51 -15.54
N GLY A 817 6.53 -10.63 -16.84
CA GLY A 817 7.51 -10.27 -17.86
C GLY A 817 7.90 -8.79 -17.80
N ALA A 818 6.93 -7.90 -17.65
CA ALA A 818 7.18 -6.46 -17.55
C ALA A 818 7.81 -6.07 -16.19
N ALA A 819 7.29 -6.58 -15.07
CA ALA A 819 7.86 -6.31 -13.75
C ALA A 819 9.29 -6.87 -13.62
N GLY A 820 9.55 -8.02 -14.22
CA GLY A 820 10.86 -8.68 -14.22
C GLY A 820 11.95 -7.93 -14.98
N MET A 821 11.61 -6.94 -15.82
CA MET A 821 12.61 -6.07 -16.46
C MET A 821 13.30 -5.14 -15.45
N VAL A 822 12.65 -4.89 -14.33
CA VAL A 822 13.07 -3.87 -13.35
C VAL A 822 13.09 -4.38 -11.89
N GLU A 823 12.74 -5.66 -11.67
CA GLU A 823 12.76 -6.29 -10.35
C GLU A 823 13.16 -7.77 -10.42
N TRP A 824 13.75 -8.27 -9.34
CA TRP A 824 14.03 -9.70 -9.17
C TRP A 824 12.84 -10.38 -8.47
N ILE A 825 12.06 -11.12 -9.25
CA ILE A 825 10.82 -11.75 -8.79
C ILE A 825 10.76 -13.27 -9.05
N PHE A 826 11.82 -13.87 -9.57
CA PHE A 826 11.89 -15.31 -9.81
C PHE A 826 12.54 -16.04 -8.64
N HIS A 827 11.73 -16.39 -7.65
CA HIS A 827 12.11 -17.20 -6.50
C HIS A 827 10.92 -18.02 -6.04
N LEU A 828 11.16 -19.21 -5.43
CA LEU A 828 10.10 -20.11 -4.94
C LEU A 828 9.14 -19.41 -3.97
N SER A 829 9.68 -18.66 -3.04
CA SER A 829 8.92 -17.94 -2.02
C SER A 829 8.56 -16.50 -2.43
N ASN A 830 8.75 -16.09 -3.69
CA ASN A 830 8.24 -14.83 -4.19
C ASN A 830 6.82 -15.02 -4.74
N PRO A 831 5.82 -14.24 -4.30
CA PRO A 831 4.43 -14.42 -4.71
C PRO A 831 4.22 -14.30 -6.22
N CYS A 832 5.03 -13.50 -6.92
CA CYS A 832 4.94 -13.33 -8.38
C CYS A 832 5.43 -14.56 -9.14
N GLY A 833 6.62 -15.06 -8.81
CA GLY A 833 7.19 -16.26 -9.41
C GLY A 833 6.35 -17.49 -9.11
N PHE A 834 5.90 -17.62 -7.85
CA PHE A 834 5.03 -18.70 -7.41
C PHE A 834 3.70 -18.71 -8.18
N LEU A 835 3.04 -17.54 -8.30
CA LEU A 835 1.78 -17.40 -9.01
C LEU A 835 1.94 -17.68 -10.53
N LEU A 836 3.03 -17.21 -11.14
CA LEU A 836 3.33 -17.51 -12.55
C LEU A 836 3.34 -19.04 -12.79
N LEU A 837 4.07 -19.79 -11.96
CA LEU A 837 4.17 -21.25 -12.09
C LEU A 837 2.82 -21.95 -11.86
N LEU A 838 1.96 -21.40 -11.00
CA LEU A 838 0.60 -21.92 -10.81
C LEU A 838 -0.28 -21.69 -12.05
N VAL A 839 -0.28 -20.48 -12.61
CA VAL A 839 -1.21 -20.14 -13.69
C VAL A 839 -0.82 -20.72 -15.05
N ILE A 840 0.45 -21.06 -15.26
CA ILE A 840 0.88 -21.73 -16.50
C ILE A 840 0.55 -23.21 -16.52
N THR A 841 0.15 -23.82 -15.41
CA THR A 841 -0.17 -25.24 -15.29
C THR A 841 -1.11 -25.75 -16.39
N PRO A 842 -2.24 -25.08 -16.71
CA PRO A 842 -3.12 -25.54 -17.78
C PRO A 842 -2.47 -25.53 -19.17
N LEU A 843 -1.42 -24.72 -19.36
CA LEU A 843 -0.72 -24.60 -20.65
C LEU A 843 0.17 -25.80 -20.96
N VAL A 844 0.57 -26.55 -19.92
CA VAL A 844 1.44 -27.73 -20.03
C VAL A 844 0.73 -28.90 -20.70
N PHE A 845 -0.63 -28.90 -20.72
CA PHE A 845 -1.43 -29.99 -21.27
C PHE A 845 -2.15 -29.62 -22.55
N CYS A 846 -2.53 -30.64 -23.35
CA CYS A 846 -3.37 -30.47 -24.54
C CYS A 846 -4.83 -30.22 -24.13
N GLU A 847 -5.45 -29.22 -24.72
CA GLU A 847 -6.81 -28.75 -24.41
C GLU A 847 -7.90 -29.72 -24.86
N GLU A 848 -7.62 -30.57 -25.87
CA GLU A 848 -8.63 -31.44 -26.52
C GLU A 848 -9.19 -32.54 -25.60
N ASN A 849 -8.45 -32.89 -24.57
CA ASN A 849 -8.80 -33.98 -23.64
C ASN A 849 -9.29 -33.51 -22.26
N VAL A 850 -9.50 -32.22 -22.09
CA VAL A 850 -9.94 -31.64 -20.81
C VAL A 850 -11.45 -31.48 -20.86
N LYS A 851 -12.20 -32.30 -20.13
CA LYS A 851 -13.63 -32.03 -19.89
C LYS A 851 -13.74 -30.82 -18.96
N TYR A 852 -14.35 -29.77 -19.47
CA TYR A 852 -14.70 -28.61 -18.69
C TYR A 852 -16.18 -28.72 -18.31
N GLU A 853 -16.46 -28.82 -17.01
CA GLU A 853 -17.80 -28.74 -16.47
C GLU A 853 -18.22 -27.31 -16.21
#